data_efb7f10a4eaaa33aca96a554740fa285
#
_entry.id   efb7f10a4eaaa33aca96a554740fa285
#
_cell.length_a   1.000
_cell.length_b   1.000
_cell.length_c   1.000
_cell.angle_alpha   90.00
_cell.angle_beta   90.00
_cell.angle_gamma   90.00
#
_symmetry.space_group_name_H-M   'P 1'
#
loop_
_entity.id
_entity.type
_entity.pdbx_description
1 polymer ?
#
loop_
_entity_poly.entity_id
_entity_poly.type
_entity_poly.pdbx_seq_one_letter_code
_entity_poly.pdbx_strand_id
1 'polypeptide(L)'
;MKKIILLASALSLFACKTTQKVSTPQAVNPIPTARQLAWQDLEYYAFIHFNMNTFTDMEWGTGGEDPALFNPTELDVNQWVKVIKEAGMKGVIITAKHHDGFCLWPSKYTEHSVKNSSWKNGKGDLVKDLSEACRKVGLKFGVYLSPWDRNHAEYARPAYVNYFHNQLRELLTNYGEIYEVWFDGANGGTGYYGGANENRKIDANTYYQWDKTYAIVRELQPQATIFGDEGPDIRWIGNEKGYGTTTNWNPFTSNPALEGAPRFKHLGEGDENGVNWIPAEADVSIRPGWYYHAREDHQVRPLEKMVDIYYASVGRGYNFLLNLPVDRRGLVHENDIKRLMELKKVIEADFADNLVSQATVKATNERKPFSVANAIDSNKNTYWATEDGVTNASLEFTFSKPTTFNRFLAQEYIALGQRVKNFKIEYEKDGQWQPIDAQTTIGYKRILRFEPVTATKFRFTILDAKAAPLISNIGVYNAPQLLVTPVVTRTKEGYINMKAADKATEIYFTLDGSTPTEKSMRYGSPFALAKPTTLKVVAFDRSRNQYSEVASHSIEVAKGLWKVIATSAKEVKNTDRIIDDSATTWGYQKKENATPAITIDLGETLSLSGFTYLPSQDRWAEGTISHYVFEVSTDNEHWKKVSEGEFGNIKNNPIEQRISFATKENARYIRLITTKTVDNSSIVSYGEIGVITQ
;
A
#
# COMPACT_ATOMS: atom_id res chain seq x y z
N MET A 1 -22.89 -101.86 -3.88
CA MET A 1 -22.20 -100.93 -4.80
C MET A 1 -22.36 -99.50 -4.30
N LYS A 2 -21.42 -98.95 -3.53
CA LYS A 2 -21.48 -97.61 -2.95
C LYS A 2 -20.58 -96.71 -3.83
N LYS A 3 -21.22 -95.68 -4.40
CA LYS A 3 -20.49 -94.60 -5.11
C LYS A 3 -20.00 -93.57 -4.11
N ILE A 4 -18.67 -93.34 -4.12
CA ILE A 4 -18.00 -92.30 -3.37
C ILE A 4 -17.98 -91.06 -4.24
N ILE A 5 -18.54 -89.97 -3.77
CA ILE A 5 -18.45 -88.62 -4.41
C ILE A 5 -17.35 -87.90 -3.71
N LEU A 6 -16.27 -87.54 -4.47
CA LEU A 6 -15.22 -86.65 -4.01
C LEU A 6 -15.67 -85.20 -4.19
N LEU A 7 -15.73 -84.44 -3.06
CA LEU A 7 -15.95 -83.02 -3.07
C LEU A 7 -14.59 -82.31 -3.12
N ALA A 8 -14.31 -81.62 -4.23
CA ALA A 8 -13.10 -80.76 -4.35
C ALA A 8 -13.42 -79.38 -3.81
N SER A 9 -12.86 -79.03 -2.67
CA SER A 9 -12.94 -77.67 -2.11
C SER A 9 -11.95 -76.74 -2.78
N ALA A 10 -12.41 -75.79 -3.60
CA ALA A 10 -11.62 -74.71 -4.14
C ALA A 10 -11.42 -73.60 -3.08
N LEU A 11 -10.23 -73.48 -2.54
CA LEU A 11 -9.82 -72.34 -1.71
C LEU A 11 -9.60 -71.10 -2.60
N SER A 12 -10.53 -70.17 -2.61
CA SER A 12 -10.36 -68.87 -3.21
C SER A 12 -9.50 -68.00 -2.29
N LEU A 13 -8.24 -67.80 -2.64
CA LEU A 13 -7.38 -66.79 -2.01
C LEU A 13 -7.86 -65.38 -2.40
N PHE A 14 -8.66 -64.76 -1.52
CA PHE A 14 -8.91 -63.33 -1.58
C PHE A 14 -7.59 -62.61 -1.21
N ALA A 15 -6.85 -62.14 -2.20
CA ALA A 15 -5.78 -61.17 -2.01
C ALA A 15 -6.39 -59.83 -1.58
N CYS A 16 -6.38 -59.60 -0.27
CA CYS A 16 -6.71 -58.26 0.28
C CYS A 16 -5.64 -57.32 -0.21
N LYS A 17 -5.93 -56.56 -1.27
CA LYS A 17 -5.11 -55.37 -1.63
C LYS A 17 -5.20 -54.40 -0.47
N THR A 18 -4.24 -54.42 0.43
CA THR A 18 -4.03 -53.33 1.37
C THR A 18 -3.79 -52.07 0.54
N THR A 19 -4.81 -51.25 0.39
CA THR A 19 -4.64 -49.84 -0.07
C THR A 19 -3.71 -49.20 0.94
N GLN A 20 -2.44 -49.09 0.58
CA GLN A 20 -1.46 -48.32 1.36
C GLN A 20 -2.03 -46.92 1.52
N LYS A 21 -2.43 -46.57 2.75
CA LYS A 21 -2.98 -45.26 3.07
C LYS A 21 -1.87 -44.25 2.76
N VAL A 22 -2.03 -43.48 1.69
CA VAL A 22 -1.05 -42.47 1.30
C VAL A 22 -0.96 -41.49 2.46
N SER A 23 0.20 -41.41 3.10
CA SER A 23 0.43 -40.44 4.17
C SER A 23 0.62 -39.07 3.54
N THR A 24 -0.23 -38.13 3.91
CA THR A 24 -0.03 -36.70 3.56
C THR A 24 1.25 -36.18 4.20
N PRO A 25 1.98 -35.24 3.56
CA PRO A 25 3.11 -34.57 4.19
C PRO A 25 2.73 -33.97 5.55
N GLN A 26 3.61 -34.09 6.53
CA GLN A 26 3.36 -33.54 7.86
C GLN A 26 3.30 -32.00 7.82
N ALA A 27 2.43 -31.41 8.64
CA ALA A 27 2.37 -29.95 8.79
C ALA A 27 3.65 -29.41 9.44
N VAL A 28 4.07 -28.22 9.01
CA VAL A 28 5.15 -27.42 9.63
C VAL A 28 4.49 -26.26 10.37
N ASN A 29 4.46 -26.35 11.70
CA ASN A 29 3.83 -25.33 12.54
C ASN A 29 4.65 -24.01 12.55
N PRO A 30 3.95 -22.85 12.73
CA PRO A 30 2.49 -22.70 12.83
C PRO A 30 1.80 -22.88 11.47
N ILE A 31 0.52 -23.29 11.49
CA ILE A 31 -0.34 -23.38 10.31
C ILE A 31 -1.46 -22.34 10.37
N PRO A 32 -1.98 -21.88 9.23
CA PRO A 32 -3.10 -20.95 9.18
C PRO A 32 -4.41 -21.58 9.66
N THR A 33 -5.25 -20.77 10.25
CA THR A 33 -6.68 -21.11 10.48
C THR A 33 -7.45 -20.99 9.17
N ALA A 34 -8.65 -21.58 9.12
CA ALA A 34 -9.52 -21.49 7.93
C ALA A 34 -9.87 -20.03 7.57
N ARG A 35 -10.11 -19.15 8.56
CA ARG A 35 -10.38 -17.72 8.30
C ARG A 35 -9.16 -17.00 7.72
N GLN A 36 -7.95 -17.31 8.16
CA GLN A 36 -6.71 -16.73 7.60
C GLN A 36 -6.44 -17.19 6.17
N LEU A 37 -6.71 -18.47 5.85
CA LEU A 37 -6.66 -18.96 4.47
C LEU A 37 -7.66 -18.23 3.57
N ALA A 38 -8.93 -18.11 4.04
CA ALA A 38 -9.97 -17.39 3.31
C ALA A 38 -9.62 -15.91 3.10
N TRP A 39 -8.98 -15.28 4.09
CA TRP A 39 -8.50 -13.91 3.99
C TRP A 39 -7.33 -13.79 2.98
N GLN A 40 -6.31 -14.66 3.03
CA GLN A 40 -5.20 -14.63 2.07
C GLN A 40 -5.68 -14.83 0.62
N ASP A 41 -6.75 -15.59 0.39
CA ASP A 41 -7.37 -15.77 -0.93
C ASP A 41 -8.01 -14.49 -1.51
N LEU A 42 -8.23 -13.46 -0.70
CA LEU A 42 -8.73 -12.17 -1.19
C LEU A 42 -7.65 -11.41 -1.96
N GLU A 43 -6.40 -11.46 -1.53
CA GLU A 43 -5.23 -10.81 -2.15
C GLU A 43 -5.33 -9.29 -2.32
N TYR A 44 -6.45 -8.76 -2.85
CA TYR A 44 -6.64 -7.37 -3.23
C TYR A 44 -8.06 -6.91 -2.92
N TYR A 45 -8.19 -5.87 -2.10
CA TYR A 45 -9.46 -5.30 -1.67
C TYR A 45 -9.33 -3.82 -1.29
N ALA A 46 -10.47 -3.15 -1.13
CA ALA A 46 -10.54 -1.71 -0.93
C ALA A 46 -10.59 -1.32 0.55
N PHE A 47 -9.96 -0.20 0.87
CA PHE A 47 -10.22 0.59 2.06
C PHE A 47 -11.01 1.84 1.67
N ILE A 48 -11.99 2.25 2.46
CA ILE A 48 -12.73 3.50 2.25
C ILE A 48 -12.54 4.40 3.47
N HIS A 49 -11.81 5.49 3.27
CA HIS A 49 -11.77 6.60 4.21
C HIS A 49 -12.76 7.67 3.75
N PHE A 50 -13.85 7.79 4.49
CA PHE A 50 -14.89 8.78 4.22
C PHE A 50 -15.67 9.07 5.51
N ASN A 51 -15.44 10.22 6.10
CA ASN A 51 -16.15 10.68 7.30
C ASN A 51 -16.09 12.22 7.42
N MET A 52 -16.12 12.73 8.64
CA MET A 52 -15.99 14.16 8.95
C MET A 52 -14.75 14.81 8.33
N ASN A 53 -13.62 14.09 8.27
CA ASN A 53 -12.34 14.60 7.74
C ASN A 53 -12.42 14.98 6.27
N THR A 54 -13.24 14.28 5.47
CA THR A 54 -13.52 14.65 4.06
C THR A 54 -14.11 16.06 3.95
N PHE A 55 -14.96 16.46 4.91
CA PHE A 55 -15.68 17.75 4.88
C PHE A 55 -14.89 18.88 5.53
N THR A 56 -13.98 18.57 6.44
CA THR A 56 -13.10 19.53 7.12
C THR A 56 -11.73 19.71 6.47
N ASP A 57 -11.43 18.92 5.41
CA ASP A 57 -10.15 18.92 4.70
C ASP A 57 -8.96 18.52 5.60
N MET A 58 -9.18 17.57 6.51
CA MET A 58 -8.21 17.08 7.50
C MET A 58 -7.91 15.59 7.30
N GLU A 59 -6.71 15.16 7.71
CA GLU A 59 -6.36 13.73 7.83
C GLU A 59 -6.79 13.18 9.20
N TRP A 60 -6.62 13.98 10.25
CA TRP A 60 -7.01 13.64 11.60
C TRP A 60 -7.80 14.80 12.22
N GLY A 61 -9.12 14.70 12.19
CA GLY A 61 -10.00 15.67 12.84
C GLY A 61 -9.71 15.78 14.34
N THR A 62 -10.11 16.90 14.93
CA THR A 62 -9.85 17.21 16.33
C THR A 62 -10.76 16.46 17.31
N GLY A 63 -11.91 15.98 16.81
CA GLY A 63 -13.01 15.41 17.59
C GLY A 63 -14.03 16.43 18.09
N GLY A 64 -13.82 17.72 17.80
CA GLY A 64 -14.74 18.81 18.16
C GLY A 64 -15.59 19.34 17.00
N GLU A 65 -15.54 18.67 15.85
CA GLU A 65 -16.25 19.07 14.65
C GLU A 65 -17.76 18.94 14.83
N ASP A 66 -18.53 19.90 14.27
CA ASP A 66 -19.99 19.83 14.27
C ASP A 66 -20.46 18.70 13.34
N PRO A 67 -21.23 17.71 13.83
CA PRO A 67 -21.81 16.64 13.03
C PRO A 67 -22.57 17.13 11.79
N ALA A 68 -23.16 18.33 11.83
CA ALA A 68 -23.90 18.92 10.72
C ALA A 68 -23.05 19.18 9.46
N LEU A 69 -21.70 19.23 9.59
CA LEU A 69 -20.77 19.38 8.47
C LEU A 69 -20.76 18.14 7.56
N PHE A 70 -21.09 16.97 8.09
CA PHE A 70 -21.18 15.75 7.29
C PHE A 70 -22.44 15.80 6.41
N ASN A 71 -22.27 16.18 5.15
CA ASN A 71 -23.38 16.38 4.22
C ASN A 71 -23.00 16.04 2.76
N PRO A 72 -22.76 14.77 2.42
CA PRO A 72 -22.53 14.37 1.02
C PRO A 72 -23.77 14.66 0.16
N THR A 73 -23.55 15.24 -1.03
CA THR A 73 -24.64 15.72 -1.91
C THR A 73 -25.21 14.65 -2.85
N GLU A 74 -24.39 13.63 -3.18
CA GLU A 74 -24.68 12.61 -4.21
C GLU A 74 -24.26 11.19 -3.76
N LEU A 75 -24.19 10.94 -2.44
CA LEU A 75 -23.68 9.68 -1.92
C LEU A 75 -24.35 8.46 -2.54
N ASP A 76 -23.55 7.64 -3.23
CA ASP A 76 -23.99 6.39 -3.87
C ASP A 76 -23.03 5.24 -3.60
N VAL A 77 -23.36 4.43 -2.60
CA VAL A 77 -22.59 3.22 -2.26
C VAL A 77 -22.64 2.15 -3.37
N ASN A 78 -23.65 2.20 -4.28
CA ASN A 78 -23.70 1.27 -5.41
C ASN A 78 -22.62 1.62 -6.45
N GLN A 79 -22.31 2.92 -6.62
CA GLN A 79 -21.16 3.36 -7.42
C GLN A 79 -19.86 2.82 -6.81
N TRP A 80 -19.68 2.90 -5.47
CA TRP A 80 -18.48 2.39 -4.80
C TRP A 80 -18.27 0.90 -5.06
N VAL A 81 -19.28 0.06 -4.75
CA VAL A 81 -19.16 -1.39 -4.90
C VAL A 81 -19.02 -1.82 -6.36
N LYS A 82 -19.62 -1.07 -7.30
CA LYS A 82 -19.42 -1.27 -8.73
C LYS A 82 -17.96 -1.05 -9.13
N VAL A 83 -17.40 0.10 -8.78
CA VAL A 83 -16.00 0.45 -9.07
C VAL A 83 -15.04 -0.56 -8.46
N ILE A 84 -15.21 -0.91 -7.18
CA ILE A 84 -14.39 -1.87 -6.45
C ILE A 84 -14.40 -3.24 -7.15
N LYS A 85 -15.58 -3.74 -7.52
CA LYS A 85 -15.73 -5.02 -8.21
C LYS A 85 -15.13 -4.99 -9.63
N GLU A 86 -15.41 -3.92 -10.38
CA GLU A 86 -14.86 -3.73 -11.73
C GLU A 86 -13.33 -3.60 -11.71
N ALA A 87 -12.74 -3.07 -10.64
CA ALA A 87 -11.29 -3.02 -10.43
C ALA A 87 -10.67 -4.40 -10.07
N GLY A 88 -11.50 -5.45 -9.89
CA GLY A 88 -11.03 -6.79 -9.54
C GLY A 88 -10.80 -7.02 -8.04
N MET A 89 -11.19 -6.08 -7.20
CA MET A 89 -11.13 -6.20 -5.74
C MET A 89 -12.21 -7.14 -5.22
N LYS A 90 -11.94 -7.84 -4.11
CA LYS A 90 -12.81 -8.89 -3.58
C LYS A 90 -13.56 -8.49 -2.30
N GLY A 91 -13.25 -7.35 -1.72
CA GLY A 91 -13.87 -6.86 -0.49
C GLY A 91 -13.67 -5.37 -0.30
N VAL A 92 -14.28 -4.85 0.76
CA VAL A 92 -14.12 -3.46 1.20
C VAL A 92 -14.16 -3.38 2.72
N ILE A 93 -13.29 -2.57 3.30
CA ILE A 93 -13.30 -2.16 4.70
C ILE A 93 -13.67 -0.67 4.73
N ILE A 94 -14.64 -0.30 5.58
CA ILE A 94 -15.01 1.11 5.80
C ILE A 94 -14.51 1.60 7.15
N THR A 95 -13.95 2.81 7.20
CA THR A 95 -13.66 3.51 8.46
C THR A 95 -14.97 3.91 9.15
N ALA A 96 -15.63 2.96 9.82
CA ALA A 96 -16.91 3.21 10.46
C ALA A 96 -16.83 4.31 11.53
N LYS A 97 -15.70 4.37 12.27
CA LYS A 97 -15.32 5.48 13.16
C LYS A 97 -13.80 5.65 13.08
N HIS A 98 -13.32 6.82 12.70
CA HIS A 98 -11.91 7.19 12.72
C HIS A 98 -11.54 7.91 14.04
N HIS A 99 -10.32 8.44 14.17
CA HIS A 99 -9.80 9.06 15.40
C HIS A 99 -10.58 10.30 15.87
N ASP A 100 -11.28 10.99 14.96
CA ASP A 100 -12.18 12.12 15.29
C ASP A 100 -13.42 11.69 16.10
N GLY A 101 -13.70 10.37 16.17
CA GLY A 101 -14.82 9.80 16.92
C GLY A 101 -16.17 9.85 16.21
N PHE A 102 -16.25 10.42 14.97
CA PHE A 102 -17.50 10.49 14.23
C PHE A 102 -17.93 9.13 13.71
N CYS A 103 -19.14 8.69 14.07
CA CYS A 103 -19.68 7.39 13.68
C CYS A 103 -20.50 7.49 12.40
N LEU A 104 -20.18 6.67 11.38
CA LEU A 104 -20.94 6.56 10.13
C LEU A 104 -22.25 5.75 10.25
N TRP A 105 -22.61 5.32 11.47
CA TRP A 105 -23.87 4.67 11.82
C TRP A 105 -24.52 5.41 13.00
N PRO A 106 -25.85 5.32 13.18
CA PRO A 106 -26.57 5.98 14.26
C PRO A 106 -26.32 5.29 15.61
N SER A 107 -25.07 5.34 16.10
CA SER A 107 -24.68 4.70 17.36
C SER A 107 -25.55 5.19 18.53
N LYS A 108 -25.93 4.26 19.40
CA LYS A 108 -26.70 4.57 20.63
C LYS A 108 -25.85 5.20 21.72
N TYR A 109 -24.53 5.16 21.56
CA TYR A 109 -23.55 5.49 22.60
C TYR A 109 -22.92 6.87 22.42
N THR A 110 -23.13 7.55 21.29
CA THR A 110 -22.61 8.89 21.05
C THR A 110 -23.57 9.74 20.23
N GLU A 111 -23.55 11.04 20.46
CA GLU A 111 -24.22 12.03 19.61
C GLU A 111 -23.34 12.47 18.42
N HIS A 112 -22.02 12.17 18.45
CA HIS A 112 -21.09 12.49 17.38
C HIS A 112 -21.16 11.42 16.26
N SER A 113 -22.24 11.51 15.48
CA SER A 113 -22.55 10.51 14.45
C SER A 113 -23.50 11.05 13.38
N VAL A 114 -23.71 10.25 12.33
CA VAL A 114 -24.65 10.56 11.22
C VAL A 114 -26.05 10.90 11.68
N LYS A 115 -26.51 10.49 12.88
CA LYS A 115 -27.84 10.82 13.40
C LYS A 115 -28.02 12.32 13.68
N ASN A 116 -26.93 13.07 13.87
CA ASN A 116 -26.93 14.51 14.06
C ASN A 116 -26.34 15.27 12.85
N SER A 117 -26.08 14.56 11.75
CA SER A 117 -25.59 15.17 10.51
C SER A 117 -26.70 15.79 9.67
N SER A 118 -26.33 16.68 8.75
CA SER A 118 -27.26 17.21 7.75
C SER A 118 -27.67 16.16 6.72
N TRP A 119 -26.86 15.11 6.53
CA TRP A 119 -27.11 14.05 5.58
C TRP A 119 -28.38 13.25 5.92
N LYS A 120 -29.30 13.16 4.92
CA LYS A 120 -30.62 12.50 5.09
C LYS A 120 -31.40 13.00 6.32
N ASN A 121 -31.15 14.24 6.77
CA ASN A 121 -31.76 14.80 7.99
C ASN A 121 -31.56 13.91 9.23
N GLY A 122 -30.34 13.38 9.41
CA GLY A 122 -29.97 12.50 10.53
C GLY A 122 -30.51 11.07 10.46
N LYS A 123 -31.15 10.67 9.36
CA LYS A 123 -31.74 9.32 9.18
C LYS A 123 -30.83 8.36 8.38
N GLY A 124 -29.60 8.77 8.11
CA GLY A 124 -28.64 7.95 7.38
C GLY A 124 -28.00 6.87 8.25
N ASP A 125 -27.61 5.78 7.60
CA ASP A 125 -26.77 4.70 8.16
C ASP A 125 -25.87 4.20 7.03
N LEU A 126 -24.67 4.79 6.92
CA LEU A 126 -23.76 4.49 5.81
C LEU A 126 -23.17 3.08 5.91
N VAL A 127 -22.93 2.60 7.13
CA VAL A 127 -22.42 1.24 7.36
C VAL A 127 -23.44 0.20 6.87
N LYS A 128 -24.73 0.43 7.14
CA LYS A 128 -25.81 -0.41 6.64
C LYS A 128 -25.90 -0.35 5.11
N ASP A 129 -25.98 0.86 4.55
CA ASP A 129 -26.12 1.05 3.10
C ASP A 129 -24.99 0.33 2.34
N LEU A 130 -23.73 0.47 2.78
CA LEU A 130 -22.58 -0.19 2.15
C LEU A 130 -22.57 -1.70 2.36
N SER A 131 -22.87 -2.18 3.58
CA SER A 131 -22.89 -3.62 3.86
C SER A 131 -23.92 -4.36 3.00
N GLU A 132 -25.09 -3.74 2.79
CA GLU A 132 -26.15 -4.29 1.92
C GLU A 132 -25.74 -4.25 0.44
N ALA A 133 -25.08 -3.17 -0.01
CA ALA A 133 -24.57 -3.07 -1.38
C ALA A 133 -23.50 -4.14 -1.65
N CYS A 134 -22.57 -4.38 -0.72
CA CYS A 134 -21.56 -5.43 -0.83
C CYS A 134 -22.18 -6.82 -1.00
N ARG A 135 -23.16 -7.16 -0.16
CA ARG A 135 -23.87 -8.46 -0.26
C ARG A 135 -24.54 -8.66 -1.61
N LYS A 136 -25.19 -7.62 -2.16
CA LYS A 136 -25.87 -7.69 -3.47
C LYS A 136 -24.91 -8.05 -4.62
N VAL A 137 -23.66 -7.57 -4.57
CA VAL A 137 -22.67 -7.80 -5.64
C VAL A 137 -21.68 -8.91 -5.32
N GLY A 138 -21.73 -9.52 -4.12
CA GLY A 138 -20.84 -10.60 -3.68
C GLY A 138 -19.45 -10.14 -3.24
N LEU A 139 -19.30 -8.88 -2.83
CA LEU A 139 -18.08 -8.37 -2.16
C LEU A 139 -18.11 -8.73 -0.68
N LYS A 140 -16.93 -9.02 -0.11
CA LYS A 140 -16.76 -9.15 1.34
C LYS A 140 -16.81 -7.76 1.99
N PHE A 141 -17.40 -7.68 3.20
CA PHE A 141 -17.56 -6.44 3.94
C PHE A 141 -16.82 -6.51 5.27
N GLY A 142 -15.95 -5.53 5.53
CA GLY A 142 -15.18 -5.35 6.76
C GLY A 142 -15.41 -3.97 7.38
N VAL A 143 -15.05 -3.85 8.66
CA VAL A 143 -15.19 -2.60 9.41
C VAL A 143 -13.89 -2.23 10.11
N TYR A 144 -13.56 -0.95 10.04
CA TYR A 144 -12.53 -0.33 10.85
C TYR A 144 -13.21 0.44 11.99
N LEU A 145 -12.77 0.18 13.21
CA LEU A 145 -13.20 0.91 14.40
C LEU A 145 -11.96 1.43 15.15
N SER A 146 -11.72 2.74 15.05
CA SER A 146 -10.61 3.36 15.79
C SER A 146 -10.73 3.12 17.29
N PRO A 147 -9.72 2.53 17.93
CA PRO A 147 -9.68 2.47 19.40
C PRO A 147 -9.46 3.84 20.01
N TRP A 148 -8.71 4.72 19.34
CA TRP A 148 -8.56 6.12 19.75
C TRP A 148 -9.79 6.93 19.37
N ASP A 149 -10.26 7.78 20.28
CA ASP A 149 -11.43 8.64 20.09
C ASP A 149 -11.14 10.02 20.65
N ARG A 150 -10.95 10.99 19.77
CA ARG A 150 -10.61 12.38 20.13
C ARG A 150 -11.84 13.18 20.57
N ASN A 151 -13.06 12.70 20.29
CA ASN A 151 -14.31 13.33 20.73
C ASN A 151 -14.67 12.96 22.16
N HIS A 152 -14.53 11.68 22.56
CA HIS A 152 -15.13 11.16 23.77
C HIS A 152 -14.49 11.67 25.06
N ALA A 153 -15.30 12.27 25.97
CA ALA A 153 -14.84 12.87 27.22
C ALA A 153 -14.11 11.91 28.16
N GLU A 154 -14.43 10.62 28.11
CA GLU A 154 -13.82 9.59 28.97
C GLU A 154 -12.65 8.83 28.30
N TYR A 155 -12.18 9.23 27.09
CA TYR A 155 -10.98 8.62 26.53
C TYR A 155 -9.81 8.70 27.50
N ALA A 156 -8.95 7.68 27.54
CA ALA A 156 -7.87 7.47 28.49
C ALA A 156 -8.32 7.22 29.95
N ARG A 157 -9.62 6.98 30.20
CA ARG A 157 -10.19 6.56 31.47
C ARG A 157 -10.88 5.19 31.35
N PRO A 158 -11.03 4.40 32.43
CA PRO A 158 -11.62 3.06 32.37
C PRO A 158 -13.03 3.01 31.77
N ALA A 159 -13.85 4.05 31.95
CA ALA A 159 -15.21 4.11 31.45
C ALA A 159 -15.29 4.07 29.89
N TYR A 160 -14.28 4.61 29.20
CA TYR A 160 -14.23 4.61 27.75
C TYR A 160 -14.20 3.19 27.15
N VAL A 161 -13.52 2.26 27.79
CA VAL A 161 -13.38 0.88 27.25
C VAL A 161 -14.74 0.20 27.08
N ASN A 162 -15.69 0.43 28.02
CA ASN A 162 -17.05 -0.09 27.89
C ASN A 162 -17.80 0.56 26.71
N TYR A 163 -17.62 1.85 26.48
CA TYR A 163 -18.16 2.56 25.34
C TYR A 163 -17.62 1.97 24.02
N PHE A 164 -16.31 1.79 23.91
CA PHE A 164 -15.65 1.19 22.75
C PHE A 164 -16.18 -0.25 22.48
N HIS A 165 -16.27 -1.09 23.52
CA HIS A 165 -16.84 -2.44 23.38
C HIS A 165 -18.31 -2.44 22.96
N ASN A 166 -19.11 -1.49 23.43
CA ASN A 166 -20.51 -1.39 23.05
C ASN A 166 -20.66 -0.98 21.57
N GLN A 167 -19.86 -0.04 21.08
CA GLN A 167 -19.81 0.31 19.66
C GLN A 167 -19.34 -0.86 18.79
N LEU A 168 -18.34 -1.62 19.25
CA LEU A 168 -17.89 -2.83 18.58
C LEU A 168 -19.03 -3.84 18.45
N ARG A 169 -19.81 -4.07 19.52
CA ARG A 169 -20.98 -4.95 19.49
C ARG A 169 -22.05 -4.47 18.52
N GLU A 170 -22.34 -3.16 18.44
CA GLU A 170 -23.26 -2.61 17.45
C GLU A 170 -22.83 -2.98 16.01
N LEU A 171 -21.57 -2.76 15.67
CA LEU A 171 -21.02 -3.04 14.35
C LEU A 171 -21.07 -4.53 14.01
N LEU A 172 -20.75 -5.40 14.96
CA LEU A 172 -20.68 -6.84 14.73
C LEU A 172 -22.04 -7.56 14.72
N THR A 173 -23.12 -6.89 15.17
CA THR A 173 -24.45 -7.51 15.24
C THR A 173 -25.45 -6.97 14.22
N ASN A 174 -25.29 -5.70 13.78
CA ASN A 174 -26.33 -5.03 13.00
C ASN A 174 -26.15 -5.12 11.47
N TYR A 175 -24.97 -5.47 10.98
CA TYR A 175 -24.60 -5.30 9.57
C TYR A 175 -24.30 -6.59 8.81
N GLY A 176 -24.62 -7.75 9.40
CA GLY A 176 -24.47 -9.07 8.79
C GLY A 176 -23.05 -9.63 8.92
N GLU A 177 -22.64 -10.47 7.96
CA GLU A 177 -21.32 -11.10 7.98
C GLU A 177 -20.21 -10.07 7.76
N ILE A 178 -19.19 -10.09 8.64
CA ILE A 178 -17.99 -9.28 8.57
C ILE A 178 -16.79 -10.20 8.37
N TYR A 179 -15.98 -9.93 7.32
CA TYR A 179 -14.81 -10.76 7.04
C TYR A 179 -13.56 -10.30 7.77
N GLU A 180 -13.49 -9.01 8.12
CA GLU A 180 -12.33 -8.40 8.79
C GLU A 180 -12.76 -7.26 9.70
N VAL A 181 -12.17 -7.25 10.92
CA VAL A 181 -12.27 -6.14 11.88
C VAL A 181 -10.90 -5.51 12.01
N TRP A 182 -10.81 -4.23 11.71
CA TRP A 182 -9.57 -3.49 11.62
C TRP A 182 -9.42 -2.52 12.80
N PHE A 183 -8.40 -2.72 13.62
CA PHE A 183 -8.06 -1.85 14.75
C PHE A 183 -6.75 -1.11 14.47
N ASP A 184 -6.82 0.22 14.44
CA ASP A 184 -5.67 1.08 14.22
C ASP A 184 -4.71 1.09 15.40
N GLY A 185 -3.41 1.10 15.13
CA GLY A 185 -2.36 1.21 16.14
C GLY A 185 -2.16 2.62 16.68
N ALA A 186 -2.72 3.65 16.02
CA ALA A 186 -2.64 5.03 16.50
C ALA A 186 -3.45 5.22 17.78
N ASN A 187 -2.84 5.84 18.79
CA ASN A 187 -3.48 6.03 20.08
C ASN A 187 -2.88 7.19 20.86
N GLY A 188 -3.73 7.90 21.60
CA GLY A 188 -3.33 9.01 22.46
C GLY A 188 -2.80 10.24 21.72
N GLY A 189 -2.88 11.37 22.33
CA GLY A 189 -2.49 12.65 21.78
C GLY A 189 -3.45 13.77 22.13
N THR A 190 -3.36 14.88 21.40
CA THR A 190 -4.27 16.01 21.53
C THR A 190 -5.66 15.64 20.99
N GLY A 191 -6.71 16.17 21.61
CA GLY A 191 -8.10 15.97 21.17
C GLY A 191 -9.06 16.90 21.90
N TYR A 192 -10.27 17.00 21.37
CA TYR A 192 -11.38 17.76 21.96
C TYR A 192 -11.79 17.19 23.32
N TYR A 193 -11.92 15.85 23.43
CA TYR A 193 -12.25 15.11 24.64
C TYR A 193 -13.41 15.74 25.46
N GLY A 194 -14.54 16.03 24.79
CA GLY A 194 -15.71 16.61 25.41
C GLY A 194 -15.53 18.08 25.85
N GLY A 195 -14.63 18.82 25.21
CA GLY A 195 -14.32 20.22 25.50
C GLY A 195 -13.09 20.44 26.39
N ALA A 196 -12.42 19.36 26.84
CA ALA A 196 -11.21 19.48 27.65
C ALA A 196 -10.00 20.02 26.84
N ASN A 197 -9.96 19.77 25.53
CA ASN A 197 -8.91 20.25 24.60
C ASN A 197 -7.50 20.01 25.13
N GLU A 198 -7.21 18.77 25.50
CA GLU A 198 -5.95 18.37 26.17
C GLU A 198 -5.21 17.26 25.42
N ASN A 199 -4.04 16.90 25.92
CA ASN A 199 -3.26 15.76 25.45
C ASN A 199 -3.45 14.59 26.41
N ARG A 200 -3.91 13.43 25.92
CA ARG A 200 -4.10 12.21 26.71
C ARG A 200 -3.20 11.10 26.19
N LYS A 201 -2.56 10.39 27.12
CA LYS A 201 -1.70 9.25 26.83
C LYS A 201 -2.23 8.00 27.54
N ILE A 202 -2.04 6.86 26.90
CA ILE A 202 -2.41 5.55 27.43
C ILE A 202 -1.27 4.56 27.18
N ASP A 203 -1.30 3.44 27.87
CA ASP A 203 -0.56 2.25 27.47
C ASP A 203 -1.46 1.42 26.53
N ALA A 204 -1.18 1.46 25.24
CA ALA A 204 -1.99 0.79 24.22
C ALA A 204 -2.03 -0.73 24.37
N ASN A 205 -1.03 -1.33 25.02
CA ASN A 205 -0.97 -2.78 25.20
C ASN A 205 -2.02 -3.28 26.22
N THR A 206 -2.38 -2.44 27.17
CA THR A 206 -3.25 -2.86 28.30
C THR A 206 -4.57 -2.11 28.35
N TYR A 207 -4.61 -0.85 27.96
CA TYR A 207 -5.76 0.04 28.13
C TYR A 207 -7.04 -0.49 27.49
N TYR A 208 -6.98 -0.94 26.23
CA TYR A 208 -8.16 -1.39 25.47
C TYR A 208 -8.66 -2.78 25.85
N GLN A 209 -8.00 -3.47 26.80
CA GLN A 209 -8.34 -4.84 27.23
C GLN A 209 -8.48 -5.78 26.02
N TRP A 210 -7.42 -5.87 25.20
CA TRP A 210 -7.43 -6.57 23.92
C TRP A 210 -7.99 -7.99 23.99
N ASP A 211 -7.70 -8.75 25.03
CA ASP A 211 -8.26 -10.11 25.20
C ASP A 211 -9.79 -10.11 25.19
N LYS A 212 -10.42 -9.14 25.88
CA LYS A 212 -11.87 -8.98 25.86
C LYS A 212 -12.38 -8.43 24.54
N THR A 213 -11.67 -7.49 23.93
CA THR A 213 -11.99 -6.91 22.63
C THR A 213 -12.02 -8.01 21.57
N TYR A 214 -10.97 -8.84 21.52
CA TYR A 214 -10.91 -9.98 20.59
C TYR A 214 -11.97 -11.05 20.89
N ALA A 215 -12.25 -11.33 22.15
CA ALA A 215 -13.31 -12.25 22.56
C ALA A 215 -14.68 -11.82 22.03
N ILE A 216 -15.01 -10.52 22.03
CA ILE A 216 -16.24 -9.98 21.44
C ILE A 216 -16.31 -10.28 19.94
N VAL A 217 -15.21 -10.07 19.20
CA VAL A 217 -15.17 -10.38 17.76
C VAL A 217 -15.38 -11.89 17.53
N ARG A 218 -14.69 -12.73 18.31
CA ARG A 218 -14.81 -14.20 18.19
C ARG A 218 -16.20 -14.73 18.51
N GLU A 219 -16.87 -14.12 19.49
CA GLU A 219 -18.25 -14.46 19.87
C GLU A 219 -19.24 -14.13 18.76
N LEU A 220 -19.15 -12.90 18.19
CA LEU A 220 -20.17 -12.37 17.30
C LEU A 220 -19.88 -12.64 15.82
N GLN A 221 -18.59 -12.71 15.43
CA GLN A 221 -18.13 -12.93 14.05
C GLN A 221 -16.94 -13.93 14.03
N PRO A 222 -17.18 -15.23 14.32
CA PRO A 222 -16.10 -16.22 14.51
C PRO A 222 -15.22 -16.43 13.26
N GLN A 223 -15.72 -16.10 12.07
CA GLN A 223 -15.00 -16.22 10.81
C GLN A 223 -14.25 -14.93 10.42
N ALA A 224 -14.47 -13.82 11.11
CA ALA A 224 -13.76 -12.58 10.84
C ALA A 224 -12.28 -12.71 11.25
N THR A 225 -11.41 -12.19 10.41
CA THR A 225 -10.02 -11.91 10.78
C THR A 225 -9.94 -10.60 11.56
N ILE A 226 -8.96 -10.49 12.45
CA ILE A 226 -8.70 -9.29 13.24
C ILE A 226 -7.33 -8.74 12.84
N PHE A 227 -7.32 -7.52 12.32
CA PHE A 227 -6.11 -6.76 12.06
C PHE A 227 -5.71 -5.95 13.30
N GLY A 228 -4.42 -5.92 13.54
CA GLY A 228 -3.72 -5.01 14.46
C GLY A 228 -2.25 -4.96 14.07
N ASP A 229 -1.47 -4.03 14.61
CA ASP A 229 -0.06 -3.85 14.24
C ASP A 229 0.75 -5.16 14.25
N GLU A 230 0.55 -6.00 15.27
CA GLU A 230 1.24 -7.29 15.45
C GLU A 230 0.29 -8.50 15.53
N GLY A 231 -0.96 -8.32 15.07
CA GLY A 231 -1.97 -9.40 15.10
C GLY A 231 -3.22 -9.02 15.91
N PRO A 232 -4.09 -9.99 16.25
CA PRO A 232 -3.80 -11.43 16.44
C PRO A 232 -3.90 -12.32 15.21
N ASP A 233 -4.64 -11.95 14.14
CA ASP A 233 -4.77 -12.76 12.93
C ASP A 233 -3.96 -12.23 11.77
N ILE A 234 -3.86 -10.91 11.66
CA ILE A 234 -3.21 -10.19 10.56
C ILE A 234 -2.35 -9.09 11.18
N ARG A 235 -1.12 -8.91 10.68
CA ARG A 235 -0.22 -7.85 11.08
C ARG A 235 -0.04 -6.80 9.98
N TRP A 236 0.34 -5.60 10.39
CA TRP A 236 0.78 -4.55 9.49
C TRP A 236 2.16 -4.82 8.89
N ILE A 237 2.43 -4.43 7.63
CA ILE A 237 3.78 -4.58 7.02
C ILE A 237 4.81 -3.55 7.51
N GLY A 238 4.43 -2.62 8.40
CA GLY A 238 5.34 -1.63 8.96
C GLY A 238 5.56 -0.39 8.10
N ASN A 239 4.76 -0.18 7.04
CA ASN A 239 4.76 1.03 6.24
C ASN A 239 3.45 1.20 5.47
N GLU A 240 3.08 2.44 5.16
CA GLU A 240 1.90 2.82 4.38
C GLU A 240 2.25 3.14 2.92
N LYS A 241 3.36 2.60 2.42
CA LYS A 241 3.80 2.79 1.03
C LYS A 241 3.39 1.65 0.10
N GLY A 242 2.86 0.56 0.66
CA GLY A 242 2.45 -0.63 -0.06
C GLY A 242 3.59 -1.55 -0.51
N TYR A 243 4.80 -1.36 0.00
CA TYR A 243 5.97 -2.14 -0.38
C TYR A 243 6.36 -3.14 0.71
N GLY A 244 5.98 -4.40 0.52
CA GLY A 244 6.46 -5.51 1.34
C GLY A 244 7.95 -5.78 1.13
N THR A 245 8.59 -6.43 2.11
CA THR A 245 9.99 -6.89 2.01
C THR A 245 10.13 -8.05 1.04
N THR A 246 11.34 -8.30 0.56
CA THR A 246 11.61 -9.46 -0.32
C THR A 246 11.52 -10.80 0.39
N THR A 247 11.83 -10.84 1.69
CA THR A 247 11.57 -11.98 2.56
C THR A 247 10.24 -11.79 3.24
N ASN A 248 9.35 -12.78 3.19
CA ASN A 248 8.05 -12.75 3.86
C ASN A 248 7.75 -14.11 4.49
N TRP A 249 7.82 -14.16 5.82
CA TRP A 249 7.35 -15.28 6.63
C TRP A 249 5.97 -14.94 7.20
N ASN A 250 4.98 -15.82 7.01
CA ASN A 250 3.68 -15.72 7.69
C ASN A 250 3.76 -16.15 9.16
N PRO A 251 4.62 -17.11 9.58
CA PRO A 251 4.96 -17.29 10.98
C PRO A 251 5.50 -15.98 11.57
N PHE A 252 5.09 -15.65 12.81
CA PHE A 252 5.44 -14.41 13.48
C PHE A 252 5.42 -14.57 15.02
N THR A 253 6.35 -13.90 15.68
CA THR A 253 6.39 -13.76 17.14
C THR A 253 6.37 -12.28 17.48
N SER A 254 5.32 -11.82 18.15
CA SER A 254 5.23 -10.43 18.61
C SER A 254 6.44 -10.09 19.49
N ASN A 255 7.04 -8.92 19.26
CA ASN A 255 8.19 -8.45 20.00
C ASN A 255 8.04 -6.96 20.35
N PRO A 256 7.27 -6.63 21.40
CA PRO A 256 6.97 -5.25 21.77
C PRO A 256 8.21 -4.46 22.26
N ALA A 257 9.35 -5.12 22.46
CA ALA A 257 10.59 -4.44 22.82
C ALA A 257 11.32 -3.82 21.61
N LEU A 258 10.91 -4.14 20.39
CA LEU A 258 11.46 -3.53 19.19
C LEU A 258 10.84 -2.15 18.96
N GLU A 259 11.69 -1.19 18.58
CA GLU A 259 11.28 0.17 18.21
C GLU A 259 11.94 0.62 16.90
N GLY A 260 11.31 1.56 16.20
CA GLY A 260 11.84 2.16 14.98
C GLY A 260 12.11 1.19 13.84
N ALA A 261 13.25 1.31 13.17
CA ALA A 261 13.58 0.54 11.98
C ALA A 261 13.62 -0.99 12.19
N PRO A 262 14.13 -1.53 13.31
CA PRO A 262 14.04 -2.96 13.59
C PRO A 262 12.61 -3.48 13.69
N ARG A 263 11.68 -2.72 14.33
CA ARG A 263 10.26 -3.09 14.40
C ARG A 263 9.62 -3.13 13.00
N PHE A 264 9.84 -2.12 12.19
CA PHE A 264 9.26 -2.06 10.84
C PHE A 264 9.79 -3.19 9.94
N LYS A 265 11.08 -3.49 10.05
CA LYS A 265 11.67 -4.63 9.34
C LYS A 265 11.05 -5.95 9.79
N HIS A 266 10.91 -6.17 11.08
CA HIS A 266 10.33 -7.38 11.67
C HIS A 266 8.85 -7.56 11.25
N LEU A 267 8.05 -6.50 11.31
CA LEU A 267 6.67 -6.51 10.82
C LEU A 267 6.58 -6.90 9.34
N GLY A 268 7.48 -6.39 8.50
CA GLY A 268 7.54 -6.74 7.09
C GLY A 268 7.98 -8.18 6.86
N GLU A 269 9.12 -8.59 7.40
CA GLU A 269 9.73 -9.89 7.10
C GLU A 269 9.04 -11.08 7.78
N GLY A 270 8.43 -10.87 8.96
CA GLY A 270 8.00 -11.97 9.83
C GLY A 270 9.19 -12.79 10.35
N ASP A 271 8.91 -13.99 10.85
CA ASP A 271 9.92 -14.84 11.49
C ASP A 271 9.95 -16.25 10.88
N GLU A 272 11.11 -16.74 10.45
CA GLU A 272 11.25 -18.12 9.99
C GLU A 272 10.75 -19.13 11.04
N ASN A 273 10.99 -18.87 12.32
CA ASN A 273 10.62 -19.71 13.45
C ASN A 273 9.55 -19.08 14.34
N GLY A 274 8.71 -18.19 13.78
CA GLY A 274 7.59 -17.59 14.48
C GLY A 274 6.62 -18.64 15.04
N VAL A 275 6.01 -18.31 16.18
CA VAL A 275 5.17 -19.27 16.93
C VAL A 275 3.68 -19.20 16.54
N ASN A 276 3.24 -18.11 15.92
CA ASN A 276 1.87 -17.90 15.46
C ASN A 276 1.84 -17.69 13.94
N TRP A 277 0.74 -18.09 13.28
CA TRP A 277 0.51 -17.73 11.88
C TRP A 277 -0.15 -16.36 11.83
N ILE A 278 0.58 -15.33 11.43
CA ILE A 278 0.09 -13.95 11.35
C ILE A 278 0.61 -13.32 10.05
N PRO A 279 -0.09 -13.55 8.91
CA PRO A 279 0.27 -12.96 7.62
C PRO A 279 0.14 -11.44 7.69
N ALA A 280 0.86 -10.76 6.80
CA ALA A 280 0.88 -9.30 6.80
C ALA A 280 0.01 -8.68 5.70
N GLU A 281 -0.55 -7.51 6.00
CA GLU A 281 -1.33 -6.67 5.11
C GLU A 281 -0.56 -5.41 4.72
N ALA A 282 -0.62 -5.08 3.43
CA ALA A 282 -0.03 -3.91 2.82
C ALA A 282 -1.12 -2.87 2.54
N ASP A 283 -1.26 -1.90 3.43
CA ASP A 283 -2.15 -0.78 3.30
C ASP A 283 -1.47 0.41 2.62
N VAL A 284 -2.17 1.06 1.69
CA VAL A 284 -1.68 2.27 1.00
C VAL A 284 -2.84 3.02 0.37
N SER A 285 -2.76 4.36 0.33
CA SER A 285 -3.75 5.15 -0.38
C SER A 285 -3.40 5.35 -1.85
N ILE A 286 -4.42 5.36 -2.73
CA ILE A 286 -4.27 5.69 -4.16
C ILE A 286 -3.88 7.17 -4.37
N ARG A 287 -4.15 8.04 -3.39
CA ARG A 287 -3.82 9.47 -3.34
C ARG A 287 -2.76 9.75 -2.26
N PRO A 288 -2.23 10.97 -2.16
CA PRO A 288 -1.35 11.37 -1.07
C PRO A 288 -1.99 11.18 0.31
N GLY A 289 -3.21 11.71 0.50
CA GLY A 289 -3.96 11.61 1.74
C GLY A 289 -4.72 10.29 1.87
N TRP A 290 -5.09 9.93 3.12
CA TRP A 290 -6.06 8.88 3.41
C TRP A 290 -7.48 9.36 3.13
N TYR A 291 -7.78 10.63 3.44
CA TYR A 291 -9.02 11.30 3.11
C TYR A 291 -8.93 12.06 1.78
N TYR A 292 -10.08 12.39 1.23
CA TYR A 292 -10.15 13.16 -0.01
C TYR A 292 -9.82 14.64 0.22
N HIS A 293 -8.94 15.15 -0.61
CA HIS A 293 -8.59 16.56 -0.73
C HIS A 293 -8.66 16.98 -2.21
N ALA A 294 -9.50 17.96 -2.54
CA ALA A 294 -9.66 18.40 -3.93
C ALA A 294 -8.34 18.89 -4.57
N ARG A 295 -7.43 19.45 -3.76
CA ARG A 295 -6.07 19.84 -4.21
C ARG A 295 -5.22 18.67 -4.71
N GLU A 296 -5.60 17.42 -4.40
CA GLU A 296 -4.88 16.20 -4.75
C GLU A 296 -5.46 15.50 -5.99
N ASP A 297 -6.48 16.05 -6.67
CA ASP A 297 -7.12 15.41 -7.82
C ASP A 297 -6.15 15.10 -8.97
N HIS A 298 -5.08 15.90 -9.09
CA HIS A 298 -4.00 15.68 -10.07
C HIS A 298 -2.86 14.77 -9.55
N GLN A 299 -2.94 14.28 -8.31
CA GLN A 299 -1.89 13.51 -7.63
C GLN A 299 -2.26 12.04 -7.41
N VAL A 300 -3.26 11.52 -8.13
CA VAL A 300 -3.51 10.07 -8.16
C VAL A 300 -2.23 9.35 -8.59
N ARG A 301 -1.84 8.30 -7.84
CA ARG A 301 -0.58 7.61 -8.10
C ARG A 301 -0.46 7.19 -9.56
N PRO A 302 0.70 7.40 -10.21
CA PRO A 302 0.97 6.96 -11.57
C PRO A 302 0.78 5.44 -11.73
N LEU A 303 0.37 4.99 -12.93
CA LEU A 303 0.08 3.58 -13.20
C LEU A 303 1.28 2.67 -12.89
N GLU A 304 2.49 3.07 -13.29
CA GLU A 304 3.71 2.31 -13.02
C GLU A 304 3.94 2.11 -11.51
N LYS A 305 3.61 3.10 -10.68
CA LYS A 305 3.71 2.98 -9.21
C LYS A 305 2.65 2.03 -8.64
N MET A 306 1.43 2.07 -9.18
CA MET A 306 0.37 1.15 -8.78
C MET A 306 0.72 -0.30 -9.15
N VAL A 307 1.29 -0.52 -10.34
CA VAL A 307 1.80 -1.83 -10.76
C VAL A 307 2.96 -2.28 -9.86
N ASP A 308 3.91 -1.40 -9.54
CA ASP A 308 5.02 -1.71 -8.63
C ASP A 308 4.52 -2.12 -7.24
N ILE A 309 3.51 -1.41 -6.69
CA ILE A 309 2.89 -1.75 -5.42
C ILE A 309 2.22 -3.12 -5.46
N TYR A 310 1.47 -3.45 -6.54
CA TYR A 310 0.86 -4.76 -6.71
C TYR A 310 1.91 -5.88 -6.68
N TYR A 311 3.02 -5.73 -7.41
CA TYR A 311 4.12 -6.71 -7.40
C TYR A 311 4.91 -6.73 -6.09
N ALA A 312 4.96 -5.62 -5.36
CA ALA A 312 5.64 -5.53 -4.07
C ALA A 312 4.76 -5.95 -2.88
N SER A 313 3.45 -6.07 -3.06
CA SER A 313 2.49 -6.59 -2.08
C SER A 313 2.02 -8.00 -2.46
N VAL A 314 1.04 -8.14 -3.34
CA VAL A 314 0.51 -9.44 -3.79
C VAL A 314 1.60 -10.33 -4.36
N GLY A 315 2.50 -9.76 -5.16
CA GLY A 315 3.63 -10.49 -5.74
C GLY A 315 4.67 -10.98 -4.74
N ARG A 316 4.56 -10.59 -3.47
CA ARG A 316 5.42 -11.05 -2.35
C ARG A 316 4.63 -11.74 -1.25
N GLY A 317 3.36 -12.11 -1.53
CA GLY A 317 2.52 -12.88 -0.63
C GLY A 317 1.86 -12.07 0.50
N TYR A 318 1.80 -10.74 0.37
CA TYR A 318 1.00 -9.86 1.23
C TYR A 318 -0.38 -9.62 0.61
N ASN A 319 -1.39 -9.43 1.43
CA ASN A 319 -2.65 -8.89 0.92
C ASN A 319 -2.52 -7.39 0.70
N PHE A 320 -3.14 -6.89 -0.36
CA PHE A 320 -3.10 -5.50 -0.77
C PHE A 320 -4.43 -4.79 -0.42
N LEU A 321 -4.39 -3.94 0.60
CA LEU A 321 -5.49 -3.07 1.01
C LEU A 321 -5.27 -1.67 0.41
N LEU A 322 -6.01 -1.37 -0.66
CA LEU A 322 -5.91 -0.08 -1.35
C LEU A 322 -6.98 0.89 -0.89
N ASN A 323 -6.57 2.00 -0.29
CA ASN A 323 -7.50 3.04 0.11
C ASN A 323 -7.96 3.90 -1.08
N LEU A 324 -9.27 4.10 -1.13
CA LEU A 324 -9.98 4.95 -2.07
C LEU A 324 -10.63 6.09 -1.28
N PRO A 325 -10.03 7.28 -1.25
CA PRO A 325 -10.64 8.46 -0.62
C PRO A 325 -11.89 8.87 -1.39
N VAL A 326 -13.05 8.77 -0.77
CA VAL A 326 -14.32 9.19 -1.38
C VAL A 326 -14.46 10.70 -1.28
N ASP A 327 -14.88 11.37 -2.36
CA ASP A 327 -14.96 12.82 -2.44
C ASP A 327 -16.17 13.40 -1.67
N ARG A 328 -16.26 14.74 -1.58
CA ARG A 328 -17.33 15.42 -0.83
C ARG A 328 -18.74 15.20 -1.39
N ARG A 329 -18.86 14.78 -2.66
CA ARG A 329 -20.16 14.36 -3.23
C ARG A 329 -20.62 13.04 -2.61
N GLY A 330 -19.69 12.20 -2.15
CA GLY A 330 -19.93 10.83 -1.71
C GLY A 330 -19.69 9.80 -2.81
N LEU A 331 -18.80 10.09 -3.77
CA LEU A 331 -18.47 9.25 -4.92
C LEU A 331 -16.96 8.93 -4.92
N VAL A 332 -16.61 7.74 -5.42
CA VAL A 332 -15.22 7.49 -5.84
C VAL A 332 -14.93 8.39 -7.03
N HIS A 333 -13.89 9.22 -6.93
CA HIS A 333 -13.59 10.25 -7.92
C HIS A 333 -13.18 9.65 -9.28
N GLU A 334 -13.52 10.33 -10.38
CA GLU A 334 -13.33 9.85 -11.75
C GLU A 334 -11.85 9.54 -12.10
N ASN A 335 -10.92 10.32 -11.55
CA ASN A 335 -9.48 10.10 -11.74
C ASN A 335 -9.01 8.79 -11.07
N ASP A 336 -9.57 8.47 -9.90
CA ASP A 336 -9.27 7.22 -9.19
C ASP A 336 -9.85 6.02 -9.92
N ILE A 337 -11.10 6.14 -10.41
CA ILE A 337 -11.76 5.10 -11.23
C ILE A 337 -10.91 4.80 -12.46
N LYS A 338 -10.48 5.82 -13.19
CA LYS A 338 -9.62 5.65 -14.37
C LYS A 338 -8.37 4.86 -14.02
N ARG A 339 -7.65 5.26 -12.94
CA ARG A 339 -6.43 4.59 -12.50
C ARG A 339 -6.64 3.13 -12.11
N LEU A 340 -7.73 2.83 -11.42
CA LEU A 340 -8.10 1.47 -11.04
C LEU A 340 -8.35 0.57 -12.25
N MET A 341 -9.06 1.07 -13.28
CA MET A 341 -9.33 0.30 -14.49
C MET A 341 -8.05 0.09 -15.32
N GLU A 342 -7.15 1.06 -15.35
CA GLU A 342 -5.83 0.92 -15.97
C GLU A 342 -4.98 -0.14 -15.27
N LEU A 343 -4.92 -0.11 -13.94
CA LEU A 343 -4.22 -1.12 -13.13
C LEU A 343 -4.76 -2.53 -13.42
N LYS A 344 -6.08 -2.69 -13.37
CA LYS A 344 -6.73 -3.97 -13.68
C LYS A 344 -6.32 -4.49 -15.05
N LYS A 345 -6.39 -3.64 -16.08
CA LYS A 345 -6.02 -4.00 -17.46
C LYS A 345 -4.58 -4.50 -17.55
N VAL A 346 -3.64 -3.87 -16.85
CA VAL A 346 -2.23 -4.32 -16.81
C VAL A 346 -2.11 -5.67 -16.13
N ILE A 347 -2.71 -5.85 -14.96
CA ILE A 347 -2.66 -7.12 -14.23
C ILE A 347 -3.27 -8.26 -15.04
N GLU A 348 -4.43 -8.05 -15.68
CA GLU A 348 -5.06 -9.06 -16.53
C GLU A 348 -4.19 -9.41 -17.74
N ALA A 349 -3.55 -8.44 -18.36
CA ALA A 349 -2.64 -8.67 -19.49
C ALA A 349 -1.36 -9.38 -19.08
N ASP A 350 -0.80 -9.06 -17.91
CA ASP A 350 0.43 -9.66 -17.37
C ASP A 350 0.28 -11.17 -17.13
N PHE A 351 -0.93 -11.61 -16.76
CA PHE A 351 -1.23 -13.01 -16.41
C PHE A 351 -2.22 -13.70 -17.34
N ALA A 352 -2.45 -13.17 -18.55
CA ALA A 352 -3.45 -13.71 -19.48
C ALA A 352 -3.16 -15.15 -19.90
N ASP A 353 -1.90 -15.46 -20.28
CA ASP A 353 -1.51 -16.72 -20.86
C ASP A 353 -0.42 -17.41 -20.03
N ASN A 354 -0.79 -18.45 -19.27
CA ASN A 354 0.19 -19.25 -18.53
C ASN A 354 0.88 -20.25 -19.49
N LEU A 355 2.14 -19.95 -19.81
CA LEU A 355 2.94 -20.70 -20.78
C LEU A 355 3.33 -22.11 -20.29
N VAL A 356 3.21 -22.43 -19.01
CA VAL A 356 3.50 -23.78 -18.48
C VAL A 356 2.61 -24.85 -19.08
N SER A 357 1.39 -24.51 -19.55
CA SER A 357 0.50 -25.40 -20.27
C SER A 357 1.06 -25.91 -21.62
N GLN A 358 2.07 -25.20 -22.17
CA GLN A 358 2.76 -25.53 -23.43
C GLN A 358 4.07 -26.27 -23.20
N ALA A 359 4.43 -26.57 -21.96
CA ALA A 359 5.68 -27.25 -21.61
C ALA A 359 5.44 -28.66 -21.08
N THR A 360 6.41 -29.54 -21.30
CA THR A 360 6.52 -30.76 -20.49
C THR A 360 7.33 -30.45 -19.25
N VAL A 361 6.91 -30.98 -18.10
CA VAL A 361 7.55 -30.70 -16.80
C VAL A 361 8.09 -31.96 -16.19
N LYS A 362 9.31 -31.90 -15.67
CA LYS A 362 9.96 -32.98 -14.90
C LYS A 362 10.44 -32.46 -13.57
N ALA A 363 10.21 -33.24 -12.51
CA ALA A 363 10.77 -32.98 -11.18
C ALA A 363 11.98 -33.86 -10.93
N THR A 364 12.99 -33.35 -10.23
CA THR A 364 14.14 -34.16 -9.78
C THR A 364 13.77 -35.10 -8.63
N ASN A 365 12.71 -34.78 -7.90
CA ASN A 365 12.14 -35.59 -6.83
C ASN A 365 10.65 -35.34 -6.73
N GLU A 366 9.86 -36.39 -6.58
CA GLU A 366 8.40 -36.29 -6.34
C GLU A 366 7.89 -37.45 -5.51
N ARG A 367 6.92 -37.19 -4.62
CA ARG A 367 6.26 -38.18 -3.78
C ARG A 367 4.86 -38.50 -4.36
N LYS A 368 4.60 -39.76 -4.65
CA LYS A 368 3.25 -40.18 -5.09
C LYS A 368 2.23 -40.07 -3.94
N PRO A 369 0.98 -39.57 -4.18
CA PRO A 369 0.43 -39.11 -5.47
C PRO A 369 0.66 -37.61 -5.77
N PHE A 370 1.51 -36.92 -5.02
CA PHE A 370 1.76 -35.48 -5.09
C PHE A 370 2.78 -35.16 -6.21
N SER A 371 2.40 -35.54 -7.45
CA SER A 371 3.26 -35.38 -8.62
C SER A 371 3.35 -33.91 -9.09
N VAL A 372 4.35 -33.62 -9.95
CA VAL A 372 4.56 -32.28 -10.52
C VAL A 372 3.35 -31.77 -11.32
N ALA A 373 2.49 -32.65 -11.84
CA ALA A 373 1.25 -32.26 -12.51
C ALA A 373 0.32 -31.44 -11.61
N ASN A 374 0.34 -31.68 -10.29
CA ASN A 374 -0.44 -30.94 -9.33
C ASN A 374 0.01 -29.48 -9.11
N ALA A 375 1.23 -29.12 -9.53
CA ALA A 375 1.72 -27.76 -9.43
C ALA A 375 1.36 -26.91 -10.66
N ILE A 376 0.78 -27.52 -11.71
CA ILE A 376 0.46 -26.86 -12.98
C ILE A 376 -0.99 -27.09 -13.45
N ASP A 377 -1.84 -27.66 -12.59
CA ASP A 377 -3.25 -28.00 -12.88
C ASP A 377 -4.21 -26.83 -12.60
N SER A 378 -3.71 -25.67 -12.18
CA SER A 378 -4.47 -24.48 -11.78
C SER A 378 -5.43 -24.68 -10.60
N ASN A 379 -5.23 -25.77 -9.83
CA ASN A 379 -6.03 -26.07 -8.65
C ASN A 379 -5.21 -25.84 -7.37
N LYS A 380 -5.45 -24.74 -6.68
CA LYS A 380 -4.73 -24.37 -5.45
C LYS A 380 -4.84 -25.38 -4.28
N ASN A 381 -5.75 -26.36 -4.38
CA ASN A 381 -5.95 -27.38 -3.35
C ASN A 381 -5.12 -28.66 -3.62
N THR A 382 -4.49 -28.77 -4.78
CA THR A 382 -3.53 -29.80 -5.12
C THR A 382 -2.10 -29.24 -5.03
N TYR A 383 -1.11 -30.09 -4.90
CA TYR A 383 0.29 -29.64 -4.82
C TYR A 383 1.26 -30.76 -5.23
N TRP A 384 2.39 -30.35 -5.76
CA TRP A 384 3.57 -31.19 -5.85
C TRP A 384 4.31 -31.22 -4.53
N ALA A 385 4.85 -32.39 -4.16
CA ALA A 385 5.67 -32.55 -2.98
C ALA A 385 6.89 -33.43 -3.29
N THR A 386 8.02 -33.16 -2.63
CA THR A 386 9.16 -34.08 -2.57
C THR A 386 8.93 -35.18 -1.55
N GLU A 387 9.76 -36.23 -1.59
CA GLU A 387 9.82 -37.24 -0.53
C GLU A 387 10.22 -36.63 0.81
N ASP A 388 9.81 -37.27 1.91
CA ASP A 388 10.12 -36.78 3.26
C ASP A 388 11.64 -36.65 3.46
N GLY A 389 12.07 -35.52 4.05
CA GLY A 389 13.47 -35.21 4.27
C GLY A 389 14.22 -34.61 3.06
N VAL A 390 13.61 -34.54 1.88
CA VAL A 390 14.17 -33.85 0.71
C VAL A 390 13.72 -32.39 0.71
N THR A 391 14.61 -31.50 1.07
CA THR A 391 14.35 -30.05 1.22
C THR A 391 14.77 -29.23 0.01
N ASN A 392 15.36 -29.84 -1.00
CA ASN A 392 15.76 -29.21 -2.26
C ASN A 392 15.32 -30.06 -3.45
N ALA A 393 14.87 -29.43 -4.51
CA ALA A 393 14.49 -30.07 -5.76
C ALA A 393 14.33 -29.05 -6.88
N SER A 394 14.38 -29.53 -8.12
CA SER A 394 14.17 -28.72 -9.31
C SER A 394 12.98 -29.20 -10.12
N LEU A 395 12.25 -28.28 -10.71
CA LEU A 395 11.25 -28.51 -11.75
C LEU A 395 11.80 -27.94 -13.07
N GLU A 396 11.96 -28.80 -14.07
CA GLU A 396 12.43 -28.44 -15.40
C GLU A 396 11.27 -28.43 -16.41
N PHE A 397 11.08 -27.31 -17.07
CA PHE A 397 10.05 -27.06 -18.07
C PHE A 397 10.72 -27.08 -19.43
N THR A 398 10.22 -27.90 -20.36
CA THR A 398 10.69 -27.99 -21.75
C THR A 398 9.58 -27.59 -22.70
N PHE A 399 9.78 -26.49 -23.40
CA PHE A 399 8.88 -25.98 -24.46
C PHE A 399 9.19 -26.67 -25.79
N SER A 400 8.17 -26.87 -26.63
CA SER A 400 8.32 -27.49 -27.96
C SER A 400 9.07 -26.59 -28.97
N LYS A 401 9.16 -25.29 -28.68
CA LYS A 401 9.87 -24.27 -29.49
C LYS A 401 10.43 -23.19 -28.56
N PRO A 402 11.41 -22.37 -29.03
CA PRO A 402 11.85 -21.21 -28.29
C PRO A 402 10.67 -20.32 -27.89
N THR A 403 10.49 -20.09 -26.60
CA THR A 403 9.38 -19.36 -25.99
C THR A 403 9.91 -18.17 -25.21
N THR A 404 9.33 -17.00 -25.40
CA THR A 404 9.70 -15.77 -24.69
C THR A 404 8.85 -15.62 -23.44
N PHE A 405 9.47 -15.27 -22.30
CA PHE A 405 8.79 -15.02 -21.02
C PHE A 405 9.56 -14.00 -20.19
N ASN A 406 8.85 -13.31 -19.30
CA ASN A 406 9.40 -12.25 -18.43
C ASN A 406 8.73 -12.19 -17.05
N ARG A 407 7.86 -13.18 -16.72
CA ARG A 407 7.23 -13.33 -15.42
C ARG A 407 7.31 -14.78 -14.96
N PHE A 408 7.53 -14.93 -13.67
CA PHE A 408 7.44 -16.21 -12.96
C PHE A 408 6.55 -16.08 -11.75
N LEU A 409 5.67 -17.05 -11.51
CA LEU A 409 4.79 -17.13 -10.34
C LEU A 409 4.96 -18.50 -9.68
N ALA A 410 5.06 -18.51 -8.36
CA ALA A 410 5.00 -19.74 -7.55
C ALA A 410 4.12 -19.50 -6.31
N GLN A 411 3.43 -20.56 -5.86
CA GLN A 411 2.65 -20.58 -4.62
C GLN A 411 2.94 -21.84 -3.84
N GLU A 412 3.18 -21.71 -2.53
CA GLU A 412 3.23 -22.87 -1.63
C GLU A 412 1.81 -23.29 -1.22
N TYR A 413 1.61 -24.56 -0.95
CA TYR A 413 0.42 -25.06 -0.27
C TYR A 413 0.53 -24.78 1.23
N ILE A 414 0.23 -23.54 1.62
CA ILE A 414 0.46 -23.02 2.97
C ILE A 414 -0.47 -23.60 4.03
N ALA A 415 -1.55 -24.30 3.67
CA ALA A 415 -2.43 -24.96 4.64
C ALA A 415 -1.70 -25.97 5.55
N LEU A 416 -0.55 -26.45 5.12
CA LEU A 416 0.36 -27.32 5.90
C LEU A 416 1.63 -26.57 6.38
N GLY A 417 1.58 -25.23 6.43
CA GLY A 417 2.67 -24.36 6.86
C GLY A 417 3.60 -23.92 5.73
N GLN A 418 4.27 -22.80 5.93
CA GLN A 418 5.24 -22.23 5.00
C GLN A 418 6.61 -22.93 5.14
N ARG A 419 7.27 -23.23 4.02
CA ARG A 419 8.44 -24.12 4.01
C ARG A 419 9.64 -23.58 3.26
N VAL A 420 9.46 -23.00 2.06
CA VAL A 420 10.56 -22.58 1.20
C VAL A 420 11.32 -21.40 1.81
N LYS A 421 12.64 -21.57 1.94
CA LYS A 421 13.56 -20.57 2.50
C LYS A 421 14.25 -19.76 1.41
N ASN A 422 14.65 -20.44 0.32
CA ASN A 422 15.22 -19.79 -0.84
C ASN A 422 15.10 -20.67 -2.10
N PHE A 423 15.06 -19.99 -3.24
CA PHE A 423 14.92 -20.61 -4.55
C PHE A 423 15.59 -19.76 -5.63
N LYS A 424 15.78 -20.35 -6.81
CA LYS A 424 16.25 -19.66 -8.02
C LYS A 424 15.47 -20.08 -9.26
N ILE A 425 15.53 -19.24 -10.29
CA ILE A 425 15.02 -19.52 -11.63
C ILE A 425 16.12 -19.34 -12.66
N GLU A 426 16.17 -20.21 -13.66
CA GLU A 426 17.22 -20.27 -14.68
C GLU A 426 16.63 -20.64 -16.03
N TYR A 427 17.31 -20.27 -17.14
CA TYR A 427 16.98 -20.72 -18.49
C TYR A 427 18.19 -21.38 -19.15
N GLU A 428 17.96 -22.29 -20.10
CA GLU A 428 19.04 -22.93 -20.87
C GLU A 428 19.40 -22.07 -22.09
N LYS A 429 20.69 -21.77 -22.21
CA LYS A 429 21.29 -21.16 -23.39
C LYS A 429 22.55 -21.93 -23.78
N ASP A 430 22.62 -22.36 -25.03
CA ASP A 430 23.79 -23.08 -25.59
C ASP A 430 24.20 -24.32 -24.73
N GLY A 431 23.20 -25.03 -24.20
CA GLY A 431 23.40 -26.20 -23.38
C GLY A 431 23.84 -25.94 -21.92
N GLN A 432 23.83 -24.66 -21.50
CA GLN A 432 24.19 -24.25 -20.14
C GLN A 432 23.07 -23.45 -19.45
N TRP A 433 22.90 -23.69 -18.15
CA TRP A 433 21.94 -22.96 -17.34
C TRP A 433 22.45 -21.57 -17.00
N GLN A 434 21.68 -20.55 -17.38
CA GLN A 434 21.94 -19.14 -17.09
C GLN A 434 20.97 -18.66 -16.00
N PRO A 435 21.44 -17.95 -14.97
CA PRO A 435 20.57 -17.45 -13.93
C PRO A 435 19.67 -16.32 -14.45
N ILE A 436 18.41 -16.32 -14.00
CA ILE A 436 17.47 -15.20 -14.17
C ILE A 436 17.37 -14.43 -12.85
N ASP A 437 17.03 -15.13 -11.75
CA ASP A 437 16.85 -14.54 -10.44
C ASP A 437 17.03 -15.58 -9.32
N ALA A 438 17.40 -15.10 -8.12
CA ALA A 438 17.46 -15.90 -6.91
C ALA A 438 16.81 -15.12 -5.76
N GLN A 439 15.91 -15.78 -5.05
CA GLN A 439 15.04 -15.14 -4.05
C GLN A 439 14.94 -15.98 -2.78
N THR A 440 14.36 -15.38 -1.74
CA THR A 440 14.13 -16.03 -0.46
C THR A 440 12.80 -16.81 -0.46
N THR A 441 11.84 -16.41 0.38
CA THR A 441 10.56 -17.10 0.59
C THR A 441 9.62 -17.07 -0.60
N ILE A 442 8.74 -18.07 -0.69
CA ILE A 442 7.59 -18.10 -1.60
C ILE A 442 6.33 -17.74 -0.81
N GLY A 443 5.96 -18.53 0.19
CA GLY A 443 4.74 -18.35 0.99
C GLY A 443 3.48 -18.51 0.15
N TYR A 444 2.45 -17.72 0.48
CA TYR A 444 1.18 -17.76 -0.23
C TYR A 444 1.33 -17.52 -1.74
N LYS A 445 2.15 -16.53 -2.13
CA LYS A 445 2.43 -16.20 -3.54
C LYS A 445 3.77 -15.49 -3.70
N ARG A 446 4.49 -15.82 -4.76
CA ARG A 446 5.67 -15.09 -5.21
C ARG A 446 5.59 -14.85 -6.70
N ILE A 447 5.72 -13.57 -7.12
CA ILE A 447 5.78 -13.19 -8.52
C ILE A 447 7.10 -12.46 -8.77
N LEU A 448 7.83 -12.87 -9.81
CA LEU A 448 9.06 -12.23 -10.24
C LEU A 448 8.85 -11.55 -11.59
N ARG A 449 9.44 -10.36 -11.76
CA ARG A 449 9.56 -9.62 -13.01
C ARG A 449 11.02 -9.56 -13.42
N PHE A 450 11.32 -9.87 -14.65
CA PHE A 450 12.69 -9.84 -15.20
C PHE A 450 12.65 -9.44 -16.66
N GLU A 451 13.84 -9.13 -17.22
CA GLU A 451 13.97 -8.86 -18.66
C GLU A 451 13.54 -10.06 -19.51
N PRO A 452 12.90 -9.84 -20.66
CA PRO A 452 12.43 -10.94 -21.51
C PRO A 452 13.55 -11.90 -21.88
N VAL A 453 13.31 -13.19 -21.62
CA VAL A 453 14.20 -14.30 -21.97
C VAL A 453 13.50 -15.19 -22.99
N THR A 454 14.22 -15.62 -24.03
CA THR A 454 13.73 -16.59 -25.01
C THR A 454 14.53 -17.87 -24.90
N ALA A 455 13.87 -18.99 -24.56
CA ALA A 455 14.51 -20.29 -24.35
C ALA A 455 13.56 -21.44 -24.66
N THR A 456 14.12 -22.64 -24.88
CA THR A 456 13.39 -23.91 -24.96
C THR A 456 13.26 -24.58 -23.61
N LYS A 457 14.11 -24.22 -22.64
CA LYS A 457 14.03 -24.78 -21.28
C LYS A 457 14.14 -23.71 -20.21
N PHE A 458 13.34 -23.88 -19.18
CA PHE A 458 13.30 -23.09 -17.97
C PHE A 458 13.37 -24.01 -16.76
N ARG A 459 14.06 -23.59 -15.69
CA ARG A 459 14.19 -24.38 -14.46
C ARG A 459 13.89 -23.53 -13.24
N PHE A 460 13.01 -24.03 -12.39
CA PHE A 460 12.77 -23.55 -11.04
C PHE A 460 13.43 -24.51 -10.05
N THR A 461 14.29 -24.01 -9.18
CA THR A 461 15.02 -24.80 -8.19
C THR A 461 14.78 -24.27 -6.79
N ILE A 462 14.20 -25.06 -5.91
CA ILE A 462 14.17 -24.82 -4.47
C ILE A 462 15.54 -25.23 -3.92
N LEU A 463 16.24 -24.28 -3.29
CA LEU A 463 17.61 -24.48 -2.78
C LEU A 463 17.59 -25.00 -1.34
N ASP A 464 16.64 -24.52 -0.52
CA ASP A 464 16.46 -24.95 0.87
C ASP A 464 15.01 -24.73 1.32
N ALA A 465 14.52 -25.60 2.19
CA ALA A 465 13.20 -25.54 2.80
C ALA A 465 13.21 -26.13 4.22
N LYS A 466 12.26 -25.74 5.07
CA LYS A 466 12.11 -26.26 6.46
C LYS A 466 11.70 -27.74 6.50
N ALA A 467 11.07 -28.23 5.45
CA ALA A 467 10.64 -29.61 5.24
C ALA A 467 10.42 -29.85 3.74
N ALA A 468 9.96 -31.03 3.35
CA ALA A 468 9.57 -31.32 1.97
C ALA A 468 8.72 -30.18 1.41
N PRO A 469 9.16 -29.43 0.36
CA PRO A 469 8.39 -28.34 -0.22
C PRO A 469 7.07 -28.82 -0.80
N LEU A 470 6.04 -27.99 -0.69
CA LEU A 470 4.69 -28.22 -1.22
C LEU A 470 4.33 -27.04 -2.13
N ILE A 471 4.37 -27.25 -3.44
CA ILE A 471 4.06 -26.21 -4.42
C ILE A 471 2.70 -26.47 -5.05
N SER A 472 1.76 -25.55 -4.86
CA SER A 472 0.39 -25.66 -5.35
C SER A 472 0.17 -25.00 -6.71
N ASN A 473 1.03 -24.06 -7.10
CA ASN A 473 0.88 -23.39 -8.40
C ASN A 473 2.22 -22.88 -8.92
N ILE A 474 2.43 -23.01 -10.23
CA ILE A 474 3.52 -22.40 -10.98
C ILE A 474 2.94 -21.77 -12.25
N GLY A 475 3.39 -20.55 -12.53
CA GLY A 475 3.08 -19.83 -13.75
C GLY A 475 4.32 -19.21 -14.37
N VAL A 476 4.36 -19.22 -15.69
CA VAL A 476 5.36 -18.52 -16.53
C VAL A 476 4.59 -17.71 -17.57
N TYR A 477 4.88 -16.42 -17.70
CA TYR A 477 4.10 -15.53 -18.57
C TYR A 477 5.01 -14.62 -19.38
N ASN A 478 4.49 -14.16 -20.51
CA ASN A 478 5.09 -13.11 -21.31
C ASN A 478 4.23 -11.85 -21.23
N ALA A 479 4.42 -11.11 -20.15
CA ALA A 479 3.68 -9.88 -19.91
C ALA A 479 4.08 -8.77 -20.88
N PRO A 480 3.10 -7.95 -21.34
CA PRO A 480 3.41 -6.74 -22.10
C PRO A 480 4.33 -5.81 -21.32
N GLN A 481 5.27 -5.18 -21.99
CA GLN A 481 6.13 -4.21 -21.34
C GLN A 481 5.38 -2.90 -21.13
N LEU A 482 5.23 -2.46 -19.88
CA LEU A 482 4.69 -1.14 -19.56
C LEU A 482 5.75 -0.08 -19.85
N LEU A 483 5.42 0.88 -20.71
CA LEU A 483 6.28 2.03 -20.92
C LEU A 483 6.15 3.00 -19.75
N VAL A 484 7.26 3.21 -19.07
CA VAL A 484 7.36 4.13 -17.92
C VAL A 484 7.53 5.57 -18.43
N THR A 485 6.90 6.52 -17.74
CA THR A 485 7.07 7.94 -18.03
C THR A 485 8.53 8.36 -17.86
N PRO A 486 9.06 9.28 -18.69
CA PRO A 486 10.40 9.80 -18.52
C PRO A 486 10.58 10.51 -17.17
N VAL A 487 11.70 10.27 -16.54
CA VAL A 487 12.09 11.04 -15.34
C VAL A 487 12.53 12.43 -15.78
N VAL A 488 11.90 13.47 -15.23
CA VAL A 488 12.24 14.87 -15.45
C VAL A 488 12.94 15.39 -14.22
N THR A 489 14.11 16.00 -14.40
CA THR A 489 14.87 16.70 -13.34
C THR A 489 15.20 18.11 -13.82
N ARG A 490 15.38 19.02 -12.87
CA ARG A 490 15.72 20.41 -13.16
C ARG A 490 16.91 20.83 -12.29
N THR A 491 17.80 21.63 -12.85
CA THR A 491 18.87 22.25 -12.05
C THR A 491 18.38 23.56 -11.45
N LYS A 492 19.09 24.06 -10.44
CA LYS A 492 18.83 25.37 -9.80
C LYS A 492 18.76 26.51 -10.80
N GLU A 493 19.57 26.44 -11.86
CA GLU A 493 19.62 27.44 -12.95
C GLU A 493 18.48 27.29 -13.96
N GLY A 494 17.64 26.26 -13.82
CA GLY A 494 16.47 26.01 -14.64
C GLY A 494 16.71 25.14 -15.87
N TYR A 495 17.82 24.37 -15.95
CA TYR A 495 18.01 23.40 -17.03
C TYR A 495 17.20 22.12 -16.78
N ILE A 496 16.35 21.77 -17.74
CA ILE A 496 15.54 20.55 -17.73
C ILE A 496 16.35 19.40 -18.33
N ASN A 497 16.44 18.30 -17.57
CA ASN A 497 16.94 17.01 -18.04
C ASN A 497 15.80 16.00 -18.08
N MET A 498 15.73 15.18 -19.12
CA MET A 498 14.75 14.10 -19.26
C MET A 498 15.47 12.79 -19.53
N LYS A 499 15.03 11.72 -18.88
CA LYS A 499 15.61 10.39 -19.05
C LYS A 499 14.51 9.34 -19.15
N ALA A 500 14.50 8.59 -20.26
CA ALA A 500 13.67 7.39 -20.38
C ALA A 500 14.30 6.22 -19.62
N ALA A 501 13.46 5.30 -19.13
CA ALA A 501 13.92 4.08 -18.48
C ALA A 501 14.61 3.14 -19.49
N ASP A 502 14.08 3.07 -20.71
CA ASP A 502 14.63 2.26 -21.80
C ASP A 502 15.37 3.18 -22.81
N LYS A 503 16.61 2.82 -23.17
CA LYS A 503 17.42 3.55 -24.15
C LYS A 503 16.87 3.53 -25.57
N ALA A 504 16.01 2.55 -25.88
CA ALA A 504 15.38 2.43 -27.21
C ALA A 504 14.17 3.35 -27.38
N THR A 505 13.69 4.00 -26.31
CA THR A 505 12.54 4.91 -26.37
C THR A 505 12.95 6.35 -26.66
N GLU A 506 12.16 7.02 -27.47
CA GLU A 506 12.26 8.46 -27.75
C GLU A 506 11.43 9.24 -26.73
N ILE A 507 11.87 10.45 -26.38
CA ILE A 507 11.11 11.32 -25.48
C ILE A 507 10.54 12.48 -26.28
N TYR A 508 9.23 12.72 -26.16
CA TYR A 508 8.55 13.87 -26.75
C TYR A 508 7.91 14.72 -25.65
N PHE A 509 7.89 16.05 -25.86
CA PHE A 509 7.36 16.98 -24.88
C PHE A 509 6.68 18.20 -25.51
N THR A 510 5.82 18.87 -24.72
CA THR A 510 5.20 20.15 -25.04
C THR A 510 5.34 21.14 -23.91
N LEU A 511 5.28 22.43 -24.20
CA LEU A 511 5.37 23.54 -23.24
C LEU A 511 4.11 24.41 -23.21
N ASP A 512 3.10 24.06 -24.02
CA ASP A 512 1.83 24.77 -24.15
C ASP A 512 0.66 24.04 -23.50
N GLY A 513 0.94 22.96 -22.74
CA GLY A 513 -0.06 22.15 -22.08
C GLY A 513 -0.78 21.14 -22.98
N SER A 514 -0.49 21.09 -24.28
CA SER A 514 -1.02 20.06 -25.18
C SER A 514 -0.46 18.66 -24.87
N THR A 515 -1.14 17.61 -25.32
CA THR A 515 -0.65 16.22 -25.17
C THR A 515 0.49 15.97 -26.16
N PRO A 516 1.69 15.55 -25.71
CA PRO A 516 2.80 15.24 -26.59
C PRO A 516 2.54 14.03 -27.48
N THR A 517 3.00 14.10 -28.73
CA THR A 517 2.98 13.04 -29.73
C THR A 517 4.32 13.01 -30.45
N GLU A 518 4.54 12.05 -31.37
CA GLU A 518 5.75 12.02 -32.24
C GLU A 518 5.91 13.26 -33.15
N LYS A 519 4.90 14.14 -33.22
CA LYS A 519 4.93 15.42 -33.93
C LYS A 519 5.36 16.59 -33.03
N SER A 520 5.44 16.36 -31.71
CA SER A 520 5.85 17.35 -30.72
C SER A 520 7.38 17.51 -30.68
N MET A 521 7.89 18.40 -29.83
CA MET A 521 9.33 18.56 -29.65
C MET A 521 9.96 17.26 -29.14
N ARG A 522 11.01 16.81 -29.83
CA ARG A 522 11.79 15.64 -29.39
C ARG A 522 12.91 16.09 -28.48
N TYR A 523 13.05 15.44 -27.34
CA TYR A 523 14.15 15.70 -26.42
C TYR A 523 15.46 15.09 -26.93
N GLY A 524 16.51 15.90 -27.03
CA GLY A 524 17.84 15.48 -27.47
C GLY A 524 18.95 15.86 -26.51
N SER A 525 18.77 16.97 -25.75
CA SER A 525 19.74 17.47 -24.78
C SER A 525 19.06 18.39 -23.78
N PRO A 526 19.71 18.66 -22.61
CA PRO A 526 19.21 19.62 -21.63
C PRO A 526 18.93 21.00 -22.22
N PHE A 527 17.86 21.65 -21.83
CA PHE A 527 17.48 23.00 -22.27
C PHE A 527 17.00 23.84 -21.11
N ALA A 528 17.19 25.15 -21.20
CA ALA A 528 16.82 26.11 -20.16
C ALA A 528 15.31 26.39 -20.18
N LEU A 529 14.68 26.34 -18.99
CA LEU A 529 13.29 26.68 -18.76
C LEU A 529 13.20 27.48 -17.44
N ALA A 530 13.39 28.79 -17.54
CA ALA A 530 13.52 29.67 -16.38
C ALA A 530 12.18 30.31 -15.95
N LYS A 531 11.18 30.30 -16.82
CA LYS A 531 9.85 30.92 -16.58
C LYS A 531 8.80 29.86 -16.26
N PRO A 532 7.76 30.22 -15.51
CA PRO A 532 6.64 29.35 -15.21
C PRO A 532 6.03 28.76 -16.48
N THR A 533 5.88 27.42 -16.53
CA THR A 533 5.46 26.71 -17.72
C THR A 533 4.90 25.33 -17.34
N THR A 534 3.88 24.86 -18.05
CA THR A 534 3.44 23.47 -17.94
C THR A 534 4.20 22.61 -18.93
N LEU A 535 5.10 21.77 -18.45
CA LEU A 535 5.83 20.78 -19.24
C LEU A 535 5.06 19.45 -19.21
N LYS A 536 4.62 18.99 -20.38
CA LYS A 536 4.11 17.62 -20.55
C LYS A 536 5.10 16.76 -21.33
N VAL A 537 5.28 15.51 -20.90
CA VAL A 537 6.26 14.59 -21.48
C VAL A 537 5.72 13.17 -21.61
N VAL A 538 6.13 12.47 -22.68
CA VAL A 538 5.89 11.04 -22.90
C VAL A 538 7.16 10.35 -23.38
N ALA A 539 7.30 9.05 -23.05
CA ALA A 539 8.17 8.13 -23.77
C ALA A 539 7.42 7.50 -24.93
N PHE A 540 8.07 7.28 -26.06
CA PHE A 540 7.52 6.63 -27.23
C PHE A 540 8.42 5.48 -27.69
N ASP A 541 7.89 4.27 -27.73
CA ASP A 541 8.54 3.12 -28.36
C ASP A 541 8.08 2.99 -29.80
N ARG A 542 8.95 3.35 -30.73
CA ARG A 542 8.67 3.31 -32.17
C ARG A 542 8.46 1.89 -32.67
N SER A 543 9.13 0.90 -32.09
CA SER A 543 9.04 -0.50 -32.55
C SER A 543 7.67 -1.12 -32.27
N ARG A 544 7.01 -0.67 -31.18
CA ARG A 544 5.68 -1.13 -30.76
C ARG A 544 4.57 -0.14 -31.08
N ASN A 545 4.92 1.07 -31.55
CA ASN A 545 4.00 2.19 -31.73
C ASN A 545 3.20 2.48 -30.44
N GLN A 546 3.91 2.55 -29.31
CA GLN A 546 3.31 2.67 -27.99
C GLN A 546 3.85 3.90 -27.26
N TYR A 547 2.96 4.61 -26.55
CA TYR A 547 3.28 5.74 -25.67
C TYR A 547 3.22 5.31 -24.20
N SER A 548 4.05 5.93 -23.37
CA SER A 548 3.85 5.94 -21.93
C SER A 548 2.63 6.78 -21.55
N GLU A 549 2.28 6.81 -20.27
CA GLU A 549 1.41 7.86 -19.77
C GLU A 549 2.05 9.25 -19.98
N VAL A 550 1.19 10.29 -19.99
CA VAL A 550 1.65 11.68 -20.05
C VAL A 550 2.01 12.13 -18.63
N ALA A 551 3.27 12.39 -18.35
CA ALA A 551 3.66 13.12 -17.14
C ALA A 551 3.48 14.63 -17.36
N SER A 552 2.91 15.30 -16.35
CA SER A 552 2.70 16.76 -16.37
C SER A 552 3.46 17.39 -15.19
N HIS A 553 4.31 18.36 -15.50
CA HIS A 553 5.12 19.07 -14.51
C HIS A 553 4.82 20.57 -14.57
N SER A 554 4.45 21.15 -13.42
CA SER A 554 4.36 22.59 -13.24
C SER A 554 5.77 23.10 -12.93
N ILE A 555 6.38 23.75 -13.92
CA ILE A 555 7.70 24.37 -13.78
C ILE A 555 7.51 25.79 -13.30
N GLU A 556 8.13 26.18 -12.21
CA GLU A 556 8.12 27.52 -11.65
C GLU A 556 9.38 28.31 -12.02
N VAL A 557 9.56 29.50 -11.47
CA VAL A 557 10.77 30.31 -11.69
C VAL A 557 12.04 29.56 -11.30
N ALA A 558 13.14 29.79 -12.03
CA ALA A 558 14.44 29.18 -11.70
C ALA A 558 15.01 29.79 -10.41
N LYS A 559 15.72 29.00 -9.62
CA LYS A 559 16.23 29.38 -8.30
C LYS A 559 17.67 29.86 -8.30
N GLY A 560 18.26 30.11 -9.49
CA GLY A 560 19.67 30.53 -9.65
C GLY A 560 20.06 31.73 -8.80
N LEU A 561 19.14 32.66 -8.56
CA LEU A 561 19.37 33.85 -7.72
C LEU A 561 19.08 33.61 -6.22
N TRP A 562 18.47 32.49 -5.86
CA TRP A 562 18.00 32.26 -4.49
C TRP A 562 19.13 31.96 -3.53
N LYS A 563 18.98 32.50 -2.30
CA LYS A 563 19.94 32.29 -1.21
C LYS A 563 19.21 32.07 0.10
N VAL A 564 19.61 31.08 0.87
CA VAL A 564 19.21 30.98 2.29
C VAL A 564 20.02 32.01 3.06
N ILE A 565 19.36 33.01 3.64
CA ILE A 565 20.02 34.18 4.28
C ILE A 565 19.96 34.16 5.79
N ALA A 566 18.99 33.43 6.39
CA ALA A 566 18.88 33.30 7.82
C ALA A 566 18.26 31.96 8.22
N THR A 567 18.69 31.44 9.36
CA THR A 567 18.16 30.27 10.06
C THR A 567 18.04 30.60 11.52
N SER A 568 17.10 30.00 12.24
CA SER A 568 16.91 30.20 13.68
C SER A 568 17.94 29.47 14.54
N ALA A 569 18.67 28.52 13.95
CA ALA A 569 19.66 27.70 14.63
C ALA A 569 21.09 28.07 14.24
N LYS A 570 22.04 27.87 15.15
CA LYS A 570 23.47 27.98 14.88
C LYS A 570 24.02 26.80 14.10
N GLU A 571 23.50 25.59 14.38
CA GLU A 571 23.90 24.38 13.66
C GLU A 571 22.93 24.13 12.51
N VAL A 572 23.41 24.35 11.31
CA VAL A 572 22.69 24.15 10.04
C VAL A 572 23.61 23.43 9.07
N LYS A 573 23.08 22.49 8.30
CA LYS A 573 23.84 21.78 7.26
C LYS A 573 23.13 21.80 5.93
N ASN A 574 23.90 21.90 4.86
CA ASN A 574 23.46 21.74 3.49
C ASN A 574 22.32 22.71 3.08
N THR A 575 22.36 23.96 3.49
CA THR A 575 21.32 24.96 3.18
C THR A 575 21.10 25.15 1.69
N ASP A 576 22.17 25.06 0.86
CA ASP A 576 22.07 25.18 -0.60
C ASP A 576 21.22 24.05 -1.22
N ARG A 577 21.14 22.90 -0.56
CA ARG A 577 20.34 21.74 -1.01
C ARG A 577 18.85 21.90 -0.76
N ILE A 578 18.45 22.92 -0.02
CA ILE A 578 17.05 23.23 0.27
C ILE A 578 16.37 23.97 -0.89
N ILE A 579 17.20 24.52 -1.82
CA ILE A 579 16.80 25.35 -2.95
C ILE A 579 17.55 24.96 -4.24
N ASP A 580 17.92 23.69 -4.41
CA ASP A 580 18.70 23.20 -5.57
C ASP A 580 17.87 22.53 -6.67
N ASP A 581 16.55 22.51 -6.52
CA ASP A 581 15.58 21.82 -7.39
C ASP A 581 15.78 20.30 -7.48
N SER A 582 16.44 19.69 -6.49
CA SER A 582 16.68 18.27 -6.42
C SER A 582 15.81 17.57 -5.39
N ALA A 583 14.99 16.60 -5.82
CA ALA A 583 14.21 15.79 -4.91
C ALA A 583 15.05 14.76 -4.11
N THR A 584 16.34 14.61 -4.41
CA THR A 584 17.21 13.59 -3.78
C THR A 584 18.19 14.15 -2.77
N THR A 585 18.25 15.46 -2.64
CA THR A 585 19.11 16.19 -1.69
C THR A 585 18.28 16.76 -0.56
N TRP A 586 18.90 17.08 0.55
CA TRP A 586 18.24 17.71 1.69
C TRP A 586 19.21 18.44 2.61
N GLY A 587 18.67 19.40 3.37
CA GLY A 587 19.37 20.11 4.42
C GLY A 587 18.60 20.07 5.74
N TYR A 588 19.23 20.47 6.84
CA TYR A 588 18.55 20.56 8.12
C TYR A 588 19.09 21.66 9.01
N GLN A 589 18.28 22.06 9.99
CA GLN A 589 18.69 22.88 11.12
C GLN A 589 18.36 22.18 12.44
N LYS A 590 19.20 22.39 13.47
CA LYS A 590 18.95 21.85 14.80
C LYS A 590 17.86 22.65 15.51
N LYS A 591 17.00 21.99 16.26
CA LYS A 591 16.07 22.68 17.15
C LYS A 591 16.85 23.21 18.37
N GLU A 592 16.78 24.52 18.54
CA GLU A 592 17.32 25.22 19.71
C GLU A 592 16.16 25.87 20.49
N ASN A 593 16.43 26.84 21.35
CA ASN A 593 15.44 27.51 22.17
C ASN A 593 14.43 28.39 21.43
N ALA A 594 14.63 28.62 20.11
CA ALA A 594 13.74 29.40 19.25
C ALA A 594 12.91 28.49 18.33
N THR A 595 11.72 28.94 17.91
CA THR A 595 10.92 28.27 16.89
C THR A 595 11.71 28.17 15.59
N PRO A 596 11.93 26.97 15.04
CA PRO A 596 12.75 26.81 13.85
C PRO A 596 12.17 27.56 12.65
N ALA A 597 12.98 28.41 12.04
CA ALA A 597 12.62 29.18 10.85
C ALA A 597 13.76 29.21 9.85
N ILE A 598 13.42 29.22 8.56
CA ILE A 598 14.38 29.42 7.46
C ILE A 598 13.90 30.57 6.60
N THR A 599 14.82 31.51 6.28
CA THR A 599 14.55 32.69 5.45
C THR A 599 15.33 32.60 4.15
N ILE A 600 14.65 32.82 3.03
CA ILE A 600 15.18 32.73 1.68
C ILE A 600 15.02 34.10 0.99
N ASP A 601 16.09 34.63 0.42
CA ASP A 601 16.07 35.75 -0.55
C ASP A 601 15.88 35.15 -1.95
N LEU A 602 14.82 35.52 -2.64
CA LEU A 602 14.52 35.07 -4.00
C LEU A 602 15.36 35.83 -5.07
N GLY A 603 16.15 36.83 -4.65
CA GLY A 603 17.00 37.65 -5.52
C GLY A 603 16.24 38.76 -6.24
N GLU A 604 14.97 38.66 -6.43
CA GLU A 604 14.08 39.63 -7.04
C GLU A 604 12.67 39.60 -6.42
N THR A 605 11.88 40.64 -6.64
CA THR A 605 10.47 40.65 -6.18
C THR A 605 9.62 39.90 -7.17
N LEU A 606 8.93 38.83 -6.68
CA LEU A 606 8.02 37.98 -7.43
C LEU A 606 6.57 38.17 -6.94
N SER A 607 5.61 37.92 -7.83
CA SER A 607 4.19 37.82 -7.46
C SER A 607 3.88 36.37 -7.13
N LEU A 608 3.68 36.07 -5.86
CA LEU A 608 3.50 34.72 -5.33
C LEU A 608 2.01 34.39 -5.14
N SER A 609 1.57 33.25 -5.64
CA SER A 609 0.23 32.68 -5.37
C SER A 609 0.27 31.53 -4.37
N GLY A 610 1.47 31.10 -3.93
CA GLY A 610 1.65 30.01 -3.00
C GLY A 610 3.12 29.64 -2.77
N PHE A 611 3.32 28.53 -2.07
CA PHE A 611 4.64 27.95 -1.86
C PHE A 611 4.59 26.42 -1.95
N THR A 612 5.77 25.79 -2.11
CA THR A 612 5.92 24.34 -2.05
C THR A 612 6.92 23.94 -0.98
N TYR A 613 6.68 22.80 -0.36
CA TYR A 613 7.59 22.13 0.56
C TYR A 613 7.68 20.64 0.22
N LEU A 614 8.88 20.17 -0.14
CA LEU A 614 9.20 18.76 -0.26
C LEU A 614 9.93 18.32 1.01
N PRO A 615 9.44 17.34 1.77
CA PRO A 615 10.19 16.77 2.88
C PRO A 615 11.40 15.96 2.36
N SER A 616 12.35 15.68 3.24
CA SER A 616 13.45 14.78 2.90
C SER A 616 12.92 13.43 2.38
N GLN A 617 13.48 12.95 1.28
CA GLN A 617 13.14 11.65 0.67
C GLN A 617 13.98 10.49 1.22
N ASP A 618 14.82 10.75 2.22
CA ASP A 618 15.54 9.69 2.93
C ASP A 618 14.54 8.73 3.58
N ARG A 619 14.81 7.43 3.49
CA ARG A 619 13.93 6.39 4.05
C ARG A 619 13.68 6.58 5.56
N TRP A 620 14.66 7.13 6.26
CA TRP A 620 14.63 7.33 7.71
C TRP A 620 14.70 8.83 8.07
N ALA A 621 14.06 9.67 7.24
CA ALA A 621 14.07 11.10 7.45
C ALA A 621 13.51 11.47 8.82
N GLU A 622 14.30 12.21 9.62
CA GLU A 622 13.88 12.82 10.87
C GLU A 622 13.55 14.30 10.67
N GLY A 623 12.75 14.86 11.55
CA GLY A 623 12.48 16.30 11.56
C GLY A 623 11.60 16.80 10.41
N THR A 624 10.81 15.94 9.79
CA THR A 624 9.82 16.35 8.77
C THR A 624 8.79 17.29 9.37
N ILE A 625 8.52 18.42 8.71
CA ILE A 625 7.58 19.44 9.18
C ILE A 625 6.14 18.89 9.05
N SER A 626 5.36 18.95 10.13
CA SER A 626 3.93 18.65 10.11
C SER A 626 3.06 19.90 10.19
N HIS A 627 3.48 20.93 10.94
CA HIS A 627 2.75 22.19 11.07
C HIS A 627 3.67 23.36 10.80
N TYR A 628 3.15 24.37 10.11
CA TYR A 628 3.94 25.50 9.63
C TYR A 628 3.21 26.84 9.77
N VAL A 629 4.02 27.92 9.73
CA VAL A 629 3.60 29.29 9.38
C VAL A 629 4.46 29.74 8.22
N PHE A 630 3.87 30.38 7.21
CA PHE A 630 4.58 30.92 6.06
C PHE A 630 4.37 32.43 6.00
N GLU A 631 5.49 33.16 5.91
CA GLU A 631 5.53 34.62 5.87
C GLU A 631 6.27 35.12 4.65
N VAL A 632 5.90 36.29 4.18
CA VAL A 632 6.51 37.00 3.04
C VAL A 632 6.92 38.42 3.41
N SER A 633 7.94 38.94 2.72
CA SER A 633 8.42 40.31 2.89
C SER A 633 9.02 40.86 1.59
N THR A 634 8.96 42.17 1.41
CA THR A 634 9.68 42.89 0.29
C THR A 634 11.01 43.44 0.71
N ASP A 635 11.27 43.67 2.01
CA ASP A 635 12.42 44.39 2.56
C ASP A 635 13.21 43.58 3.62
N ASN A 636 12.78 42.36 3.99
CA ASN A 636 13.34 41.52 5.05
C ASN A 636 13.19 42.08 6.48
N GLU A 637 12.45 43.18 6.66
CA GLU A 637 12.19 43.81 7.96
C GLU A 637 10.74 43.66 8.35
N HIS A 638 9.81 43.94 7.43
CA HIS A 638 8.36 43.86 7.64
C HIS A 638 7.81 42.56 7.07
N TRP A 639 7.29 41.69 7.95
CA TRP A 639 6.82 40.34 7.59
C TRP A 639 5.30 40.27 7.66
N LYS A 640 4.70 39.65 6.63
CA LYS A 640 3.29 39.35 6.54
C LYS A 640 3.06 37.87 6.58
N LYS A 641 2.30 37.36 7.56
CA LYS A 641 1.82 35.97 7.55
C LYS A 641 0.77 35.82 6.45
N VAL A 642 1.00 34.85 5.53
CA VAL A 642 0.13 34.59 4.37
C VAL A 642 -0.49 33.20 4.40
N SER A 643 0.09 32.28 5.17
CA SER A 643 -0.44 30.93 5.34
C SER A 643 0.02 30.32 6.65
N GLU A 644 -0.82 29.46 7.24
CA GLU A 644 -0.47 28.57 8.34
C GLU A 644 -1.31 27.30 8.23
N GLY A 645 -0.82 26.17 8.72
CA GLY A 645 -1.59 24.93 8.66
C GLY A 645 -0.78 23.67 8.98
N GLU A 646 -1.40 22.55 8.62
CA GLU A 646 -0.83 21.20 8.74
C GLU A 646 -0.59 20.62 7.34
N PHE A 647 0.51 19.89 7.18
CA PHE A 647 0.76 19.02 6.02
C PHE A 647 0.18 17.63 6.32
N GLY A 648 -1.02 17.37 5.79
CA GLY A 648 -1.74 16.12 6.07
C GLY A 648 -0.98 14.88 5.61
N ASN A 649 -0.94 13.86 6.45
CA ASN A 649 -0.31 12.54 6.19
C ASN A 649 1.17 12.57 5.70
N ILE A 650 1.88 13.68 5.88
CA ILE A 650 3.24 13.86 5.35
C ILE A 650 4.24 12.85 5.91
N LYS A 651 4.00 12.30 7.10
CA LYS A 651 4.83 11.28 7.72
C LYS A 651 4.88 10.00 6.87
N ASN A 652 3.72 9.54 6.41
CA ASN A 652 3.56 8.26 5.75
C ASN A 652 3.62 8.40 4.22
N ASN A 653 3.24 9.57 3.72
CA ASN A 653 3.30 9.92 2.30
C ASN A 653 4.07 11.22 2.09
N PRO A 654 5.41 11.22 2.16
CA PRO A 654 6.26 12.41 2.13
C PRO A 654 6.46 12.95 0.70
N ILE A 655 5.37 13.39 0.06
CA ILE A 655 5.40 14.02 -1.27
C ILE A 655 5.50 15.55 -1.15
N GLU A 656 5.74 16.23 -2.27
CA GLU A 656 5.70 17.68 -2.34
C GLU A 656 4.34 18.23 -1.92
N GLN A 657 4.33 19.12 -0.94
CA GLN A 657 3.15 19.86 -0.50
C GLN A 657 3.07 21.18 -1.29
N ARG A 658 1.90 21.45 -1.87
CA ARG A 658 1.62 22.68 -2.63
C ARG A 658 0.52 23.46 -1.93
N ILE A 659 0.85 24.65 -1.43
CA ILE A 659 -0.06 25.48 -0.64
C ILE A 659 -0.34 26.77 -1.39
N SER A 660 -1.60 27.02 -1.73
CA SER A 660 -2.03 28.27 -2.35
C SER A 660 -2.37 29.33 -1.30
N PHE A 661 -2.05 30.59 -1.58
CA PHE A 661 -2.43 31.72 -0.76
C PHE A 661 -3.86 32.17 -1.10
N ALA A 662 -4.53 32.81 -0.15
CA ALA A 662 -5.86 33.40 -0.38
C ALA A 662 -5.82 34.54 -1.41
N THR A 663 -4.71 35.28 -1.46
CA THR A 663 -4.45 36.40 -2.39
C THR A 663 -3.01 36.31 -2.88
N LYS A 664 -2.74 36.81 -4.10
CA LYS A 664 -1.37 36.95 -4.59
C LYS A 664 -0.61 38.01 -3.78
N GLU A 665 0.64 37.73 -3.46
CA GLU A 665 1.50 38.58 -2.65
C GLU A 665 2.81 38.91 -3.39
N ASN A 666 3.22 40.17 -3.38
CA ASN A 666 4.52 40.54 -3.89
C ASN A 666 5.58 40.35 -2.80
N ALA A 667 6.62 39.57 -3.08
CA ALA A 667 7.66 39.28 -2.12
C ALA A 667 9.02 39.06 -2.78
N ARG A 668 10.08 39.53 -2.12
CA ARG A 668 11.46 39.16 -2.39
C ARG A 668 11.97 38.14 -1.37
N TYR A 669 11.43 38.17 -0.17
CA TYR A 669 11.87 37.31 0.91
C TYR A 669 10.72 36.44 1.35
N ILE A 670 11.01 35.14 1.62
CA ILE A 670 10.06 34.20 2.17
C ILE A 670 10.64 33.59 3.45
N ARG A 671 9.75 33.24 4.39
CA ARG A 671 10.13 32.59 5.65
C ARG A 671 9.19 31.41 5.94
N LEU A 672 9.75 30.22 6.07
CA LEU A 672 9.03 29.04 6.55
C LEU A 672 9.39 28.80 8.01
N ILE A 673 8.40 28.84 8.87
CA ILE A 673 8.49 28.63 10.32
C ILE A 673 7.88 27.26 10.63
N THR A 674 8.63 26.41 11.32
CA THR A 674 8.19 25.09 11.75
C THR A 674 7.60 25.16 13.14
N THR A 675 6.30 24.96 13.28
CA THR A 675 5.65 24.94 14.60
C THR A 675 5.61 23.55 15.21
N LYS A 676 5.61 22.48 14.35
CA LYS A 676 5.66 21.08 14.80
C LYS A 676 6.29 20.18 13.73
N THR A 677 6.97 19.12 14.17
CA THR A 677 7.45 18.03 13.31
C THR A 677 6.66 16.76 13.59
N VAL A 678 6.69 15.78 12.66
CA VAL A 678 6.00 14.48 12.78
C VAL A 678 6.55 13.59 13.89
N ASP A 679 7.74 13.89 14.36
CA ASP A 679 8.49 13.20 15.40
C ASP A 679 8.98 14.19 16.47
N ASN A 680 9.63 13.68 17.51
CA ASN A 680 10.28 14.50 18.51
C ASN A 680 11.78 14.73 18.22
N SER A 681 12.18 14.67 16.94
CA SER A 681 13.57 14.86 16.51
C SER A 681 14.15 16.19 17.00
N SER A 682 15.44 16.18 17.27
CA SER A 682 16.22 17.38 17.62
C SER A 682 16.51 18.30 16.42
N ILE A 683 16.11 17.89 15.20
CA ILE A 683 16.31 18.67 13.96
C ILE A 683 14.98 18.98 13.27
N VAL A 684 15.03 19.93 12.32
CA VAL A 684 14.03 20.15 11.28
C VAL A 684 14.69 19.93 9.93
N SER A 685 14.13 19.07 9.09
CA SER A 685 14.67 18.73 7.77
C SER A 685 13.84 19.33 6.63
N TYR A 686 14.54 19.63 5.54
CA TYR A 686 13.98 20.22 4.32
C TYR A 686 14.56 19.47 3.13
N GLY A 687 13.74 18.86 2.29
CA GLY A 687 14.15 18.36 0.98
C GLY A 687 14.27 19.54 0.01
N GLU A 688 13.14 20.23 -0.26
CA GLU A 688 13.11 21.35 -1.16
C GLU A 688 12.06 22.39 -0.73
N ILE A 689 12.35 23.68 -0.91
CA ILE A 689 11.39 24.78 -0.74
C ILE A 689 11.26 25.52 -2.07
N GLY A 690 10.02 25.77 -2.47
CA GLY A 690 9.68 26.48 -3.71
C GLY A 690 8.59 27.52 -3.50
N VAL A 691 8.31 28.30 -4.56
CA VAL A 691 7.17 29.22 -4.63
C VAL A 691 6.31 28.90 -5.84
N ILE A 692 5.05 29.29 -5.79
CA ILE A 692 4.08 29.22 -6.87
C ILE A 692 3.82 30.65 -7.35
N THR A 693 4.05 30.87 -8.65
CA THR A 693 3.92 32.20 -9.27
C THR A 693 2.81 32.26 -10.33
N GLN A 694 2.21 31.10 -10.69
CA GLN A 694 1.12 30.98 -11.66
C GLN A 694 -0.25 31.24 -11.10
#